data_1d4ace6ebe5233d29252f0b5ccf65de5
#
_entry.id   1d4ace6ebe5233d29252f0b5ccf65de5
#
_cell.length_a   1.000
_cell.length_b   1.000
_cell.length_c   1.000
_cell.angle_alpha   90.00
_cell.angle_beta   90.00
_cell.angle_gamma   90.00
#
_symmetry.space_group_name_H-M   'P 1'
#
loop_
_entity.id
_entity.type
_entity.pdbx_description
1 polymer ?
#
loop_
_entity_poly.entity_id
_entity_poly.type
_entity_poly.pdbx_seq_one_letter_code
_entity_poly.pdbx_strand_id
1 'polypeptide(L)'
;VGVLTLGNNIGEPLDPQHTDNSIAVQVTAQDADEFLNERYLSYSQHVVQQRALVRSDGLKPVQRRILFAMLNAHLLPNKPHMKAATIAGRVMEYHPHGDAPIVDAMETLTVAHTMRVPLLDPHGSMGNNFGNRPPSARYWEARLSEAGYELVKDTAENALPMGLNYSGEKPEPKLIPSRFPVDVINGSQGIAVGFAANIFTHNPQEVMNACIALNRNPDMSVEELMGIMPGPDFPTGGTITNIEGIEDYYRTGKGTITLTGTYQVNDIGRGKKQIVFTEIPYKVDINKLVAATKEHVEKGTPGFEGISTVKDLSDLRHRTRIAIETKQGADHQVVLDALLKKTSFRTKLSANMTVLIGDTPQQTGMLTILSEFLDMRRTCVTNKTLYQLSVIDKKLENLSALNAILVDLDKAISIIRNGKNTEDANKRLRKAFNINEPQAAHVLSIPLRRLTQADRDEILQNTTNLTEEKTRLETILTSTEELNNQVEKELKETLHVISDSRRSTIDGRTAEEVKTAEKEAQQRAKLLSSNAPVHITRFTDGTVLRTLEPQTTQKLVEETITAKSLDDIVLIAEDGTGYRTPVMTLSDDTPYNFEALGLPAPTPKIVGFALEKPDTPSTGVMIVTANGKIKISRTDYVASRNEFPTITLDNGDIVVACRWVTGTLDDKRILLGSTDYNTLAFDATEVRPSGSKAGGIAGMKLKPGATIAAATITTNPGATLVSTSTNNSAKLTAATDIPLKKRGGQGVNIHKQLKKDTEFINMYIGENIAHHTTSGEPAASPAVTPRAHSGTRTETPLIAGTKTITP
;
A
#
# COMPACT_ATOMS: atom_id res chain seq x y z
N VAL A 1 18.92 -25.21 35.88
CA VAL A 1 18.89 -24.12 36.83
C VAL A 1 18.27 -24.70 38.11
N GLY A 2 19.08 -25.21 39.00
CA GLY A 2 18.65 -25.67 40.32
C GLY A 2 18.44 -24.45 41.21
N VAL A 3 17.21 -24.26 41.69
CA VAL A 3 16.92 -23.27 42.72
C VAL A 3 17.44 -23.87 44.04
N LEU A 4 18.56 -23.36 44.56
CA LEU A 4 19.01 -23.58 45.93
C LEU A 4 18.13 -22.72 46.83
N THR A 5 17.16 -23.33 47.49
CA THR A 5 16.46 -22.72 48.63
C THR A 5 17.44 -22.68 49.79
N LEU A 6 17.98 -21.49 50.08
CA LEU A 6 18.74 -21.23 51.31
C LEU A 6 17.74 -21.24 52.48
N GLY A 7 17.77 -22.31 53.28
CA GLY A 7 17.16 -22.34 54.60
C GLY A 7 17.89 -21.39 55.54
N ASN A 8 17.14 -20.64 56.36
CA ASN A 8 17.63 -19.77 57.41
C ASN A 8 18.35 -20.56 58.48
N ASN A 9 19.63 -20.88 58.28
CA ASN A 9 20.52 -21.30 59.39
C ASN A 9 21.95 -20.79 59.06
N ILE A 10 22.19 -19.54 59.34
CA ILE A 10 23.52 -18.95 59.36
C ILE A 10 24.04 -19.25 60.78
N GLY A 11 24.92 -20.24 60.93
CA GLY A 11 25.66 -20.33 62.19
C GLY A 11 26.14 -21.67 62.70
N GLU A 12 26.04 -22.76 62.05
CA GLU A 12 26.71 -23.99 62.47
C GLU A 12 27.83 -24.40 61.48
N PRO A 13 29.05 -24.66 62.01
CA PRO A 13 30.15 -25.17 61.18
C PRO A 13 29.79 -26.58 60.70
N LEU A 14 29.93 -26.84 59.42
CA LEU A 14 29.76 -28.17 58.80
C LEU A 14 30.73 -29.17 59.46
N ASP A 15 30.21 -30.30 59.90
CA ASP A 15 30.98 -31.42 60.48
C ASP A 15 32.05 -31.89 59.48
N PRO A 16 33.33 -31.90 59.85
CA PRO A 16 34.43 -32.28 58.94
C PRO A 16 34.43 -33.75 58.50
N GLN A 17 33.48 -34.57 58.99
CA GLN A 17 33.50 -36.03 58.74
C GLN A 17 32.64 -36.51 57.55
N HIS A 18 31.92 -35.62 56.87
CA HIS A 18 31.19 -35.96 55.63
C HIS A 18 31.88 -35.31 54.41
N THR A 19 33.06 -35.78 54.06
CA THR A 19 33.68 -35.49 52.79
C THR A 19 33.19 -36.48 51.71
N ASP A 20 32.01 -36.20 51.14
CA ASP A 20 31.65 -36.75 49.85
C ASP A 20 32.48 -35.98 48.78
N ASN A 21 33.40 -36.68 48.11
CA ASN A 21 34.33 -36.12 47.13
C ASN A 21 33.64 -35.52 45.88
N SER A 22 32.31 -35.43 45.89
CA SER A 22 31.52 -34.83 44.79
C SER A 22 31.04 -33.38 45.08
N ILE A 23 31.31 -32.83 46.28
CA ILE A 23 30.88 -31.48 46.69
C ILE A 23 32.06 -30.50 46.67
N ALA A 24 31.85 -29.29 46.17
CA ALA A 24 32.82 -28.23 46.12
C ALA A 24 33.47 -27.98 47.50
N VAL A 25 34.79 -28.10 47.60
CA VAL A 25 35.60 -28.01 48.83
C VAL A 25 35.62 -26.59 49.45
N GLN A 26 35.16 -25.57 48.74
CA GLN A 26 35.12 -24.19 49.21
C GLN A 26 33.79 -23.52 48.95
N VAL A 27 33.06 -23.17 50.00
CA VAL A 27 31.87 -22.30 49.91
C VAL A 27 32.29 -20.87 50.18
N THR A 28 32.18 -20.00 49.19
CA THR A 28 32.48 -18.58 49.36
C THR A 28 31.14 -17.86 49.54
N ALA A 29 30.95 -17.15 50.65
CA ALA A 29 29.82 -16.26 50.84
C ALA A 29 30.03 -15.01 50.02
N GLN A 30 29.08 -14.71 49.16
CA GLN A 30 29.05 -13.49 48.33
C GLN A 30 27.72 -12.78 48.55
N ASP A 31 27.75 -11.46 48.61
CA ASP A 31 26.53 -10.66 48.65
C ASP A 31 25.62 -10.97 47.44
N ALA A 32 24.36 -11.22 47.68
CA ALA A 32 23.42 -11.64 46.63
C ALA A 32 23.20 -10.55 45.61
N ASP A 33 23.20 -9.29 46.01
CA ASP A 33 22.99 -8.16 45.08
C ASP A 33 24.24 -7.95 44.21
N GLU A 34 25.44 -8.09 44.78
CA GLU A 34 26.71 -8.01 44.05
C GLU A 34 26.84 -9.17 43.07
N PHE A 35 26.52 -10.40 43.48
CA PHE A 35 26.56 -11.57 42.62
C PHE A 35 25.53 -11.45 41.45
N LEU A 36 24.29 -11.04 41.76
CA LEU A 36 23.27 -10.86 40.73
C LEU A 36 23.65 -9.74 39.75
N ASN A 37 24.16 -8.61 40.23
CA ASN A 37 24.56 -7.49 39.37
C ASN A 37 25.71 -7.90 38.43
N GLU A 38 26.74 -8.60 38.94
CA GLU A 38 27.84 -9.07 38.09
C GLU A 38 27.38 -10.05 37.00
N ARG A 39 26.56 -11.04 37.38
CA ARG A 39 26.05 -12.05 36.44
C ARG A 39 25.07 -11.47 35.47
N TYR A 40 24.18 -10.57 35.93
CA TYR A 40 23.21 -9.89 35.07
C TYR A 40 23.88 -8.96 34.08
N LEU A 41 24.94 -8.25 34.49
CA LEU A 41 25.71 -7.41 33.56
C LEU A 41 26.37 -8.24 32.48
N SER A 42 27.05 -9.34 32.84
CA SER A 42 27.68 -10.26 31.89
C SER A 42 26.65 -10.88 30.91
N TYR A 43 25.49 -11.32 31.43
CA TYR A 43 24.40 -11.81 30.61
C TYR A 43 23.88 -10.72 29.67
N SER A 44 23.64 -9.51 30.18
CA SER A 44 23.17 -8.36 29.41
C SER A 44 24.09 -8.03 28.25
N GLN A 45 25.39 -7.97 28.52
CA GLN A 45 26.42 -7.73 27.49
C GLN A 45 26.43 -8.83 26.42
N HIS A 46 26.31 -10.08 26.82
CA HIS A 46 26.23 -11.22 25.90
C HIS A 46 25.00 -11.12 25.00
N VAL A 47 23.81 -10.82 25.56
CA VAL A 47 22.56 -10.67 24.79
C VAL A 47 22.66 -9.54 23.81
N VAL A 48 23.21 -8.40 24.18
CA VAL A 48 23.40 -7.24 23.31
C VAL A 48 24.34 -7.58 22.14
N GLN A 49 25.54 -8.09 22.44
CA GLN A 49 26.61 -8.26 21.44
C GLN A 49 26.51 -9.55 20.63
N GLN A 50 25.98 -10.64 21.24
CA GLN A 50 26.03 -11.99 20.64
C GLN A 50 24.66 -12.55 20.23
N ARG A 51 23.57 -11.76 20.40
CA ARG A 51 22.23 -12.25 20.07
C ARG A 51 21.33 -11.25 19.37
N ALA A 52 21.16 -10.04 19.94
CA ALA A 52 20.04 -9.17 19.60
C ALA A 52 20.35 -8.16 18.49
N LEU A 53 21.52 -7.50 18.57
CA LEU A 53 21.87 -6.40 17.67
C LEU A 53 22.74 -6.85 16.50
N VAL A 54 22.65 -6.13 15.40
CA VAL A 54 23.45 -6.33 14.19
C VAL A 54 24.70 -5.44 14.21
N ARG A 55 25.72 -5.83 13.44
CA ARG A 55 26.96 -5.07 13.21
C ARG A 55 26.96 -4.54 11.76
N SER A 56 28.08 -3.98 11.34
CA SER A 56 28.30 -3.41 10.00
C SER A 56 28.03 -4.39 8.83
N ASP A 57 28.03 -5.72 9.09
CA ASP A 57 27.62 -6.73 8.11
C ASP A 57 26.08 -6.91 7.99
N GLY A 58 25.29 -6.21 8.82
CA GLY A 58 23.84 -6.26 8.84
C GLY A 58 23.24 -7.57 9.35
N LEU A 59 24.04 -8.46 9.96
CA LEU A 59 23.62 -9.80 10.37
C LEU A 59 23.67 -10.01 11.88
N LYS A 60 22.74 -10.79 12.41
CA LYS A 60 22.84 -11.36 13.75
C LYS A 60 23.78 -12.54 13.75
N PRO A 61 24.43 -12.87 14.90
CA PRO A 61 25.35 -13.98 14.98
C PRO A 61 24.81 -15.32 14.47
N VAL A 62 23.56 -15.68 14.76
CA VAL A 62 22.95 -16.91 14.25
C VAL A 62 22.82 -16.91 12.72
N GLN A 63 22.44 -15.79 12.11
CA GLN A 63 22.31 -15.65 10.66
C GLN A 63 23.67 -15.77 9.97
N ARG A 64 24.70 -15.12 10.54
CA ARG A 64 26.09 -15.19 10.06
C ARG A 64 26.59 -16.62 10.06
N ARG A 65 26.37 -17.37 11.15
CA ARG A 65 26.77 -18.76 11.30
C ARG A 65 26.03 -19.71 10.37
N ILE A 66 24.73 -19.45 10.10
CA ILE A 66 23.95 -20.21 9.12
C ILE A 66 24.57 -20.07 7.71
N LEU A 67 24.77 -18.82 7.26
CA LEU A 67 25.34 -18.56 5.93
C LEU A 67 26.75 -19.14 5.78
N PHE A 68 27.58 -19.00 6.80
CA PHE A 68 28.94 -19.55 6.79
C PHE A 68 28.98 -21.07 6.80
N ALA A 69 28.16 -21.73 7.62
CA ALA A 69 28.06 -23.19 7.63
C ALA A 69 27.56 -23.74 6.29
N MET A 70 26.62 -23.05 5.63
CA MET A 70 26.12 -23.43 4.31
C MET A 70 27.18 -23.22 3.22
N LEU A 71 27.99 -22.14 3.30
CA LEU A 71 29.15 -21.96 2.40
C LEU A 71 30.15 -23.11 2.53
N ASN A 72 30.55 -23.46 3.76
CA ASN A 72 31.46 -24.56 4.02
C ASN A 72 30.91 -25.94 3.61
N ALA A 73 29.59 -26.07 3.61
CA ALA A 73 28.92 -27.27 3.11
C ALA A 73 28.73 -27.27 1.58
N HIS A 74 29.26 -26.27 0.85
CA HIS A 74 29.10 -26.09 -0.60
C HIS A 74 27.65 -26.04 -1.07
N LEU A 75 26.73 -25.53 -0.24
CA LEU A 75 25.30 -25.35 -0.58
C LEU A 75 25.08 -24.07 -1.39
N LEU A 76 25.72 -24.00 -2.56
CA LEU A 76 25.69 -22.84 -3.46
C LEU A 76 24.39 -22.82 -4.29
N PRO A 77 24.00 -21.68 -4.90
CA PRO A 77 22.76 -21.54 -5.66
C PRO A 77 22.56 -22.56 -6.79
N ASN A 78 23.65 -23.03 -7.40
CA ASN A 78 23.66 -24.00 -8.48
C ASN A 78 23.89 -25.46 -8.00
N LYS A 79 23.87 -25.71 -6.70
CA LYS A 79 24.08 -27.04 -6.10
C LYS A 79 22.76 -27.61 -5.56
N PRO A 80 22.69 -28.93 -5.33
CA PRO A 80 21.52 -29.56 -4.71
C PRO A 80 21.21 -28.98 -3.32
N HIS A 81 19.93 -28.96 -2.97
CA HIS A 81 19.45 -28.59 -1.62
C HIS A 81 19.82 -29.67 -0.60
N MET A 82 19.90 -29.28 0.68
CA MET A 82 20.13 -30.15 1.83
C MET A 82 18.99 -30.02 2.85
N LYS A 83 18.67 -31.11 3.55
CA LYS A 83 17.67 -31.12 4.63
C LYS A 83 17.98 -30.05 5.69
N ALA A 84 16.98 -29.26 6.06
CA ALA A 84 17.13 -28.19 7.04
C ALA A 84 17.66 -28.71 8.40
N ALA A 85 17.22 -29.88 8.84
CA ALA A 85 17.73 -30.52 10.04
C ALA A 85 19.26 -30.83 9.95
N THR A 86 19.75 -31.23 8.77
CA THR A 86 21.19 -31.48 8.57
C THR A 86 21.99 -30.17 8.56
N ILE A 87 21.42 -29.10 7.95
CA ILE A 87 22.02 -27.76 7.99
C ILE A 87 22.12 -27.26 9.43
N ALA A 88 21.03 -27.38 10.20
CA ALA A 88 21.02 -26.97 11.60
C ALA A 88 22.09 -27.68 12.43
N GLY A 89 22.30 -29.00 12.21
CA GLY A 89 23.39 -29.76 12.84
C GLY A 89 24.78 -29.21 12.53
N ARG A 90 25.03 -28.79 11.26
CA ARG A 90 26.30 -28.16 10.89
C ARG A 90 26.48 -26.75 11.48
N VAL A 91 25.37 -26.00 11.65
CA VAL A 91 25.40 -24.68 12.28
C VAL A 91 25.75 -24.79 13.77
N MET A 92 25.33 -25.86 14.46
CA MET A 92 25.64 -26.11 15.88
C MET A 92 27.15 -26.26 16.13
N GLU A 93 27.98 -26.53 15.13
CA GLU A 93 29.45 -26.51 15.25
C GLU A 93 29.99 -25.11 15.57
N TYR A 94 29.23 -24.06 15.27
CA TYR A 94 29.54 -22.64 15.48
C TYR A 94 28.62 -21.96 16.47
N HIS A 95 27.37 -22.42 16.58
CA HIS A 95 26.33 -21.78 17.39
C HIS A 95 26.00 -22.63 18.62
N PRO A 96 26.40 -22.21 19.84
CA PRO A 96 26.30 -23.03 21.07
C PRO A 96 24.86 -23.01 21.66
N HIS A 97 23.87 -23.39 20.84
CA HIS A 97 22.46 -23.45 21.21
C HIS A 97 21.79 -24.65 20.55
N GLY A 98 20.55 -24.96 20.97
CA GLY A 98 19.75 -26.03 20.36
C GLY A 98 19.41 -25.77 18.88
N ASP A 99 18.91 -26.79 18.21
CA ASP A 99 18.53 -26.75 16.78
C ASP A 99 17.30 -25.86 16.51
N ALA A 100 16.33 -25.79 17.42
CA ALA A 100 15.08 -25.06 17.19
C ALA A 100 15.29 -23.56 16.86
N PRO A 101 16.09 -22.75 17.62
CA PRO A 101 16.38 -21.37 17.25
C PRO A 101 17.09 -21.22 15.89
N ILE A 102 17.89 -22.20 15.50
CA ILE A 102 18.59 -22.19 14.21
C ILE A 102 17.56 -22.40 13.08
N VAL A 103 16.65 -23.38 13.25
CA VAL A 103 15.59 -23.67 12.28
C VAL A 103 14.65 -22.47 12.13
N ASP A 104 14.22 -21.84 13.25
CA ASP A 104 13.38 -20.62 13.21
C ASP A 104 14.06 -19.47 12.45
N ALA A 105 15.39 -19.30 12.67
CA ALA A 105 16.17 -18.31 11.93
C ALA A 105 16.25 -18.66 10.43
N MET A 106 16.50 -19.93 10.08
CA MET A 106 16.51 -20.40 8.68
C MET A 106 15.15 -20.17 8.02
N GLU A 107 14.04 -20.50 8.68
CA GLU A 107 12.68 -20.24 8.19
C GLU A 107 12.50 -18.76 7.85
N THR A 108 12.89 -17.86 8.76
CA THR A 108 12.82 -16.41 8.52
C THR A 108 13.62 -16.00 7.28
N LEU A 109 14.81 -16.57 7.07
CA LEU A 109 15.69 -16.24 5.94
C LEU A 109 15.18 -16.73 4.57
N THR A 110 14.19 -17.64 4.54
CA THR A 110 13.61 -18.18 3.29
C THR A 110 12.35 -17.46 2.83
N VAL A 111 11.66 -16.70 3.70
CA VAL A 111 10.26 -16.32 3.48
C VAL A 111 10.13 -14.92 2.88
N ALA A 112 9.60 -14.84 1.67
CA ALA A 112 9.47 -13.59 0.90
C ALA A 112 8.42 -12.60 1.45
N HIS A 113 7.57 -13.00 2.41
CA HIS A 113 6.64 -12.07 3.09
C HIS A 113 7.21 -11.51 4.40
N THR A 114 8.38 -12.00 4.84
CA THR A 114 9.12 -11.45 5.99
C THR A 114 10.38 -10.74 5.58
N MET A 115 11.05 -11.17 4.51
CA MET A 115 12.26 -10.58 3.96
C MET A 115 12.00 -9.91 2.62
N ARG A 116 12.59 -8.73 2.43
CA ARG A 116 12.54 -8.04 1.14
C ARG A 116 13.37 -8.78 0.08
N VAL A 117 14.50 -9.34 0.51
CA VAL A 117 15.40 -10.18 -0.28
C VAL A 117 15.72 -11.45 0.52
N PRO A 118 15.08 -12.60 0.25
CA PRO A 118 15.38 -13.86 0.91
C PRO A 118 16.83 -14.32 0.67
N LEU A 119 17.49 -14.78 1.75
CA LEU A 119 18.90 -15.19 1.71
C LEU A 119 19.08 -16.70 1.47
N LEU A 120 18.03 -17.47 1.71
CA LEU A 120 18.04 -18.92 1.47
C LEU A 120 16.98 -19.25 0.41
N ASP A 121 17.30 -20.23 -0.45
CA ASP A 121 16.41 -20.82 -1.45
C ASP A 121 15.85 -22.14 -0.90
N PRO A 122 14.55 -22.17 -0.51
CA PRO A 122 13.94 -23.37 0.06
C PRO A 122 13.37 -24.29 -1.01
N HIS A 123 13.40 -25.60 -0.73
CA HIS A 123 12.65 -26.62 -1.43
C HIS A 123 11.66 -27.29 -0.46
N GLY A 124 10.37 -27.00 -0.64
CA GLY A 124 9.28 -27.42 0.22
C GLY A 124 8.31 -26.27 0.53
N SER A 125 7.33 -26.52 1.36
CA SER A 125 6.38 -25.49 1.81
C SER A 125 6.97 -24.71 2.96
N MET A 126 7.10 -23.39 2.80
CA MET A 126 7.63 -22.49 3.84
C MET A 126 6.51 -21.76 4.60
N GLY A 127 5.31 -22.33 4.60
CA GLY A 127 4.15 -21.66 5.16
C GLY A 127 3.67 -20.49 4.30
N ASN A 128 2.81 -19.69 4.85
CA ASN A 128 2.26 -18.49 4.20
C ASN A 128 1.80 -17.47 5.24
N ASN A 129 1.41 -16.29 4.78
CA ASN A 129 0.84 -15.25 5.63
C ASN A 129 -0.62 -15.53 6.09
N PHE A 130 -1.20 -16.69 5.71
CA PHE A 130 -2.50 -17.18 6.18
C PHE A 130 -2.38 -18.01 7.48
N GLY A 131 -1.22 -17.95 8.19
CA GLY A 131 -1.00 -18.63 9.45
C GLY A 131 -0.55 -20.10 9.33
N ASN A 132 -0.34 -20.63 8.13
CA ASN A 132 0.31 -21.92 7.97
C ASN A 132 1.79 -21.78 8.28
N ARG A 133 2.29 -22.59 9.20
CA ARG A 133 3.71 -22.67 9.55
C ARG A 133 4.46 -23.59 8.59
N PRO A 134 5.78 -23.40 8.43
CA PRO A 134 6.62 -24.40 7.78
C PRO A 134 6.51 -25.76 8.48
N PRO A 135 6.65 -26.87 7.76
CA PRO A 135 6.71 -28.19 8.36
C PRO A 135 8.01 -28.36 9.15
N SER A 136 8.09 -29.42 9.96
CA SER A 136 9.32 -29.77 10.70
C SER A 136 10.55 -29.81 9.76
N ALA A 137 11.71 -29.39 10.26
CA ALA A 137 12.98 -29.26 9.53
C ALA A 137 13.43 -30.51 8.75
N ARG A 138 12.91 -31.70 9.07
CA ARG A 138 13.17 -32.94 8.32
C ARG A 138 12.45 -33.03 6.99
N TYR A 139 11.43 -32.19 6.72
CA TYR A 139 10.57 -32.27 5.53
C TYR A 139 10.92 -31.25 4.45
N TRP A 140 11.66 -30.20 4.77
CA TRP A 140 12.08 -29.21 3.80
C TRP A 140 13.60 -29.14 3.67
N GLU A 141 14.06 -28.56 2.59
CA GLU A 141 15.46 -28.46 2.21
C GLU A 141 15.80 -27.01 1.90
N ALA A 142 17.06 -26.65 2.00
CA ALA A 142 17.54 -25.32 1.63
C ALA A 142 18.93 -25.34 1.03
N ARG A 143 19.26 -24.27 0.32
CA ARG A 143 20.59 -23.88 -0.11
C ARG A 143 20.69 -22.35 -0.06
N LEU A 144 21.88 -21.79 -0.28
CA LEU A 144 22.01 -20.34 -0.44
C LEU A 144 21.23 -19.86 -1.66
N SER A 145 20.50 -18.74 -1.53
CA SER A 145 19.99 -18.00 -2.68
C SER A 145 21.14 -17.27 -3.37
N GLU A 146 20.92 -16.74 -4.58
CA GLU A 146 21.90 -15.88 -5.25
C GLU A 146 22.28 -14.69 -4.36
N ALA A 147 21.29 -14.05 -3.72
CA ALA A 147 21.53 -12.98 -2.77
C ALA A 147 22.29 -13.43 -1.52
N GLY A 148 21.96 -14.60 -0.97
CA GLY A 148 22.69 -15.16 0.17
C GLY A 148 24.15 -15.48 -0.17
N TYR A 149 24.42 -15.92 -1.40
CA TYR A 149 25.78 -16.16 -1.89
C TYR A 149 26.58 -14.86 -2.03
N GLU A 150 25.94 -13.76 -2.49
CA GLU A 150 26.59 -12.44 -2.57
C GLU A 150 27.14 -11.96 -1.19
N LEU A 151 26.53 -12.39 -0.09
CA LEU A 151 27.04 -12.03 1.24
C LEU A 151 28.34 -12.75 1.61
N VAL A 152 28.53 -14.00 1.16
CA VAL A 152 29.60 -14.89 1.67
C VAL A 152 30.70 -15.17 0.66
N LYS A 153 30.56 -14.82 -0.62
CA LYS A 153 31.48 -15.23 -1.69
C LYS A 153 32.91 -14.72 -1.50
N ASP A 154 33.13 -13.57 -0.88
CA ASP A 154 34.46 -13.00 -0.66
C ASP A 154 35.17 -13.62 0.59
N THR A 155 34.49 -14.48 1.38
CA THR A 155 35.06 -15.07 2.60
C THR A 155 36.30 -15.88 2.34
N ALA A 156 36.36 -16.63 1.24
CA ALA A 156 37.52 -17.45 0.85
C ALA A 156 38.75 -16.61 0.44
N GLU A 157 38.59 -15.31 0.19
CA GLU A 157 39.64 -14.40 -0.25
C GLU A 157 40.22 -13.56 0.93
N ASN A 158 40.05 -14.02 2.16
CA ASN A 158 40.50 -13.34 3.40
C ASN A 158 39.99 -11.88 3.51
N ALA A 159 38.82 -11.58 2.98
CA ALA A 159 38.27 -10.24 2.98
C ALA A 159 38.08 -9.65 4.39
N LEU A 160 37.80 -10.50 5.38
CA LEU A 160 37.67 -10.11 6.79
C LEU A 160 38.35 -11.14 7.72
N PRO A 161 38.80 -10.75 8.92
CA PRO A 161 39.47 -11.64 9.83
C PRO A 161 38.57 -12.74 10.37
N MET A 162 39.17 -13.92 10.50
CA MET A 162 38.56 -15.09 11.15
C MET A 162 38.90 -15.09 12.65
N GLY A 163 37.95 -15.60 13.44
CA GLY A 163 38.16 -15.94 14.86
C GLY A 163 38.06 -17.45 15.08
N LEU A 164 38.05 -17.88 16.31
CA LEU A 164 37.74 -19.26 16.68
C LEU A 164 36.29 -19.34 17.17
N ASN A 165 35.65 -20.47 16.93
CA ASN A 165 34.30 -20.77 17.45
C ASN A 165 34.33 -20.91 18.97
N TYR A 166 33.20 -21.17 19.57
CA TYR A 166 33.05 -21.29 21.04
C TYR A 166 33.90 -22.43 21.67
N SER A 167 34.22 -23.50 20.92
CA SER A 167 35.08 -24.61 21.38
C SER A 167 36.59 -24.33 21.17
N GLY A 168 36.93 -23.28 20.43
CA GLY A 168 38.33 -22.96 20.11
C GLY A 168 38.91 -23.86 19.01
N GLU A 169 38.14 -24.72 18.34
CA GLU A 169 38.64 -25.72 17.40
C GLU A 169 38.51 -25.33 15.94
N LYS A 170 37.45 -24.57 15.60
CA LYS A 170 37.10 -24.24 14.21
C LYS A 170 37.15 -22.75 13.95
N PRO A 171 37.69 -22.31 12.79
CA PRO A 171 37.62 -20.92 12.42
C PRO A 171 36.17 -20.53 12.06
N GLU A 172 35.74 -19.37 12.55
CA GLU A 172 34.50 -18.72 12.16
C GLU A 172 34.75 -17.24 11.84
N PRO A 173 34.03 -16.62 10.89
CA PRO A 173 34.17 -15.21 10.59
C PRO A 173 33.54 -14.35 11.69
N LYS A 174 34.28 -13.34 12.16
CA LYS A 174 33.77 -12.35 13.11
C LYS A 174 32.66 -11.50 12.46
N LEU A 175 32.82 -11.18 11.18
CA LEU A 175 31.88 -10.50 10.31
C LEU A 175 31.85 -11.20 8.94
N ILE A 176 30.74 -11.18 8.27
CA ILE A 176 30.60 -11.64 6.87
C ILE A 176 30.93 -10.45 5.94
N PRO A 177 31.69 -10.66 4.84
CA PRO A 177 31.99 -9.61 3.86
C PRO A 177 30.80 -9.26 2.99
N SER A 178 29.68 -8.87 3.63
CA SER A 178 28.40 -8.58 2.98
C SER A 178 28.54 -7.55 1.87
N ARG A 179 28.01 -7.85 0.66
CA ARG A 179 28.06 -6.95 -0.48
C ARG A 179 26.89 -5.99 -0.57
N PHE A 180 25.92 -6.08 0.36
CA PHE A 180 24.82 -5.14 0.52
C PHE A 180 24.41 -5.02 1.99
N PRO A 181 23.88 -3.89 2.45
CA PRO A 181 23.48 -3.66 3.84
C PRO A 181 22.18 -4.43 4.16
N VAL A 182 22.32 -5.63 4.70
CA VAL A 182 21.24 -6.60 4.93
C VAL A 182 20.19 -6.06 5.89
N ASP A 183 20.60 -5.40 6.96
CA ASP A 183 19.75 -4.84 7.99
C ASP A 183 18.89 -3.66 7.51
N VAL A 184 19.38 -2.91 6.53
CA VAL A 184 18.61 -1.84 5.88
C VAL A 184 17.61 -2.43 4.87
N ILE A 185 18.05 -3.37 4.03
CA ILE A 185 17.20 -3.98 2.99
C ILE A 185 16.14 -4.89 3.61
N ASN A 186 16.54 -5.81 4.47
CA ASN A 186 15.65 -6.83 5.07
C ASN A 186 15.07 -6.42 6.42
N GLY A 187 15.51 -5.29 6.96
CA GLY A 187 15.17 -4.87 8.29
C GLY A 187 15.82 -5.75 9.38
N SER A 188 15.77 -5.29 10.60
CA SER A 188 16.22 -6.06 11.75
C SER A 188 15.37 -5.73 12.97
N GLN A 189 15.00 -6.75 13.74
CA GLN A 189 14.31 -6.57 15.01
C GLN A 189 15.04 -7.34 16.10
N GLY A 190 15.41 -6.67 17.19
CA GLY A 190 16.12 -7.26 18.31
C GLY A 190 15.61 -6.73 19.64
N ILE A 191 15.55 -7.61 20.63
CA ILE A 191 15.21 -7.25 22.01
C ILE A 191 16.37 -7.71 22.88
N ALA A 192 17.00 -6.75 23.54
CA ALA A 192 18.09 -6.98 24.48
C ALA A 192 17.76 -6.34 25.84
N VAL A 193 18.63 -6.54 26.82
CA VAL A 193 18.48 -5.88 28.11
C VAL A 193 18.87 -4.40 27.96
N GLY A 194 17.92 -3.51 28.22
CA GLY A 194 18.10 -2.06 28.09
C GLY A 194 18.06 -1.51 26.66
N PHE A 195 18.05 -2.37 25.64
CA PHE A 195 18.06 -1.96 24.23
C PHE A 195 17.01 -2.72 23.42
N ALA A 196 16.38 -2.03 22.51
CA ALA A 196 15.52 -2.61 21.48
C ALA A 196 15.91 -2.05 20.11
N ALA A 197 15.91 -2.88 19.09
CA ALA A 197 16.12 -2.48 17.70
C ALA A 197 14.90 -2.85 16.86
N ASN A 198 14.48 -1.95 16.00
CA ASN A 198 13.45 -2.19 14.97
C ASN A 198 13.79 -1.36 13.73
N ILE A 199 14.54 -1.94 12.82
CA ILE A 199 14.93 -1.34 11.54
C ILE A 199 13.92 -1.80 10.50
N PHE A 200 13.32 -0.86 9.76
CA PHE A 200 12.37 -1.18 8.70
C PHE A 200 13.07 -1.75 7.46
N THR A 201 12.32 -2.48 6.64
CA THR A 201 12.77 -2.95 5.34
C THR A 201 12.73 -1.83 4.31
N HIS A 202 13.67 -1.86 3.33
CA HIS A 202 13.75 -0.86 2.25
C HIS A 202 13.91 -1.53 0.90
N ASN A 203 13.65 -0.77 -0.16
CA ASN A 203 13.82 -1.25 -1.52
C ASN A 203 15.31 -1.48 -1.83
N PRO A 204 15.69 -2.68 -2.31
CA PRO A 204 17.10 -3.02 -2.54
C PRO A 204 17.76 -2.11 -3.59
N GLN A 205 17.06 -1.74 -4.65
CA GLN A 205 17.60 -0.86 -5.68
C GLN A 205 17.86 0.55 -5.16
N GLU A 206 16.94 1.10 -4.35
CA GLU A 206 17.07 2.42 -3.75
C GLU A 206 18.23 2.46 -2.75
N VAL A 207 18.34 1.44 -1.88
CA VAL A 207 19.42 1.34 -0.90
C VAL A 207 20.78 1.22 -1.56
N MET A 208 20.91 0.38 -2.60
CA MET A 208 22.18 0.23 -3.31
C MET A 208 22.56 1.51 -4.07
N ASN A 209 21.59 2.21 -4.67
CA ASN A 209 21.83 3.50 -5.29
C ASN A 209 22.24 4.57 -4.26
N ALA A 210 21.64 4.54 -3.06
CA ALA A 210 22.04 5.42 -1.95
C ALA A 210 23.48 5.12 -1.50
N CYS A 211 23.87 3.84 -1.38
CA CYS A 211 25.27 3.46 -1.09
C CYS A 211 26.25 3.96 -2.17
N ILE A 212 25.90 3.85 -3.46
CA ILE A 212 26.73 4.33 -4.57
C ILE A 212 26.85 5.86 -4.51
N ALA A 213 25.75 6.57 -4.26
CA ALA A 213 25.77 8.03 -4.16
C ALA A 213 26.58 8.49 -2.93
N LEU A 214 26.41 7.86 -1.78
CA LEU A 214 27.18 8.16 -0.55
C LEU A 214 28.67 7.82 -0.70
N ASN A 215 29.04 6.77 -1.44
CA ASN A 215 30.43 6.44 -1.75
C ASN A 215 31.11 7.52 -2.60
N ARG A 216 30.36 8.22 -3.45
CA ARG A 216 30.84 9.34 -4.27
C ARG A 216 30.83 10.66 -3.50
N ASN A 217 29.83 10.89 -2.65
CA ASN A 217 29.65 12.10 -1.86
C ASN A 217 29.46 11.72 -0.38
N PRO A 218 30.56 11.63 0.41
CA PRO A 218 30.48 11.28 1.83
C PRO A 218 29.71 12.29 2.69
N ASP A 219 29.59 13.55 2.22
CA ASP A 219 28.91 14.66 2.92
C ASP A 219 27.43 14.78 2.52
N MET A 220 26.84 13.73 1.94
CA MET A 220 25.42 13.69 1.52
C MET A 220 24.49 14.04 2.70
N SER A 221 23.50 14.91 2.43
CA SER A 221 22.46 15.27 3.39
C SER A 221 21.34 14.21 3.47
N VAL A 222 20.53 14.27 4.54
CA VAL A 222 19.35 13.38 4.66
C VAL A 222 18.32 13.68 3.58
N GLU A 223 18.17 14.93 3.16
CA GLU A 223 17.27 15.35 2.11
C GLU A 223 17.67 14.77 0.75
N GLU A 224 18.97 14.79 0.44
CA GLU A 224 19.52 14.15 -0.76
C GLU A 224 19.32 12.63 -0.73
N LEU A 225 19.54 12.01 0.44
CA LEU A 225 19.26 10.59 0.65
C LEU A 225 17.79 10.25 0.39
N MET A 226 16.84 11.06 0.92
CA MET A 226 15.41 10.87 0.71
C MET A 226 14.99 11.06 -0.76
N GLY A 227 15.74 11.83 -1.53
CA GLY A 227 15.56 11.92 -2.99
C GLY A 227 15.84 10.62 -3.73
N ILE A 228 16.73 9.76 -3.19
CA ILE A 228 17.10 8.45 -3.75
C ILE A 228 16.29 7.34 -3.11
N MET A 229 16.10 7.38 -1.80
CA MET A 229 15.44 6.40 -0.97
C MET A 229 14.31 7.08 -0.17
N PRO A 230 13.10 7.25 -0.76
CA PRO A 230 12.04 8.09 -0.21
C PRO A 230 11.43 7.55 1.09
N GLY A 231 11.68 6.29 1.44
CA GLY A 231 11.21 5.70 2.68
C GLY A 231 11.22 4.18 2.69
N PRO A 232 10.73 3.55 3.76
CA PRO A 232 10.63 2.11 3.87
C PRO A 232 9.88 1.44 2.73
N ASP A 233 10.19 0.17 2.44
CA ASP A 233 9.53 -0.65 1.43
C ASP A 233 9.28 -2.05 2.02
N PHE A 234 8.02 -2.33 2.35
CA PHE A 234 7.66 -3.56 3.04
C PHE A 234 7.41 -4.73 2.08
N PRO A 235 7.80 -5.96 2.45
CA PRO A 235 7.57 -7.16 1.63
C PRO A 235 6.11 -7.39 1.23
N THR A 236 5.16 -6.96 2.08
CA THR A 236 3.71 -7.11 1.88
C THR A 236 3.06 -5.91 1.20
N GLY A 237 3.82 -4.89 0.79
CA GLY A 237 3.28 -3.67 0.17
C GLY A 237 2.59 -2.74 1.17
N GLY A 238 1.50 -2.12 0.75
CA GLY A 238 0.71 -1.17 1.53
C GLY A 238 1.10 0.29 1.30
N THR A 239 0.29 1.20 1.83
CA THR A 239 0.49 2.65 1.74
C THR A 239 1.02 3.21 3.05
N ILE A 240 2.17 3.87 2.98
CA ILE A 240 2.83 4.54 4.10
C ILE A 240 2.36 5.99 4.15
N THR A 241 1.92 6.44 5.32
CA THR A 241 1.61 7.84 5.61
C THR A 241 2.46 8.35 6.76
N ASN A 242 2.52 9.68 6.96
CA ASN A 242 3.38 10.39 7.89
C ASN A 242 4.83 10.48 7.42
N ILE A 243 5.06 11.34 6.42
CA ILE A 243 6.38 11.58 5.83
C ILE A 243 7.40 12.14 6.85
N GLU A 244 6.96 12.96 7.79
CA GLU A 244 7.79 13.49 8.88
C GLU A 244 8.40 12.36 9.73
N GLY A 245 7.62 11.30 9.98
CA GLY A 245 8.12 10.12 10.69
C GLY A 245 9.17 9.33 9.91
N ILE A 246 9.21 9.42 8.57
CA ILE A 246 10.28 8.85 7.73
C ILE A 246 11.55 9.71 7.87
N GLU A 247 11.41 11.03 7.81
CA GLU A 247 12.54 11.96 7.95
C GLU A 247 13.19 11.81 9.34
N ASP A 248 12.40 11.82 10.42
CA ASP A 248 12.87 11.58 11.78
C ASP A 248 13.62 10.25 11.88
N TYR A 249 13.08 9.18 11.28
CA TYR A 249 13.72 7.87 11.25
C TYR A 249 15.08 7.90 10.57
N TYR A 250 15.20 8.57 9.42
CA TYR A 250 16.47 8.65 8.70
C TYR A 250 17.49 9.54 9.41
N ARG A 251 17.03 10.61 10.04
CA ARG A 251 17.91 11.58 10.74
C ARG A 251 18.38 11.07 12.09
N THR A 252 17.48 10.51 12.88
CA THR A 252 17.74 10.20 14.31
C THR A 252 17.75 8.71 14.64
N GLY A 253 17.33 7.87 13.72
CA GLY A 253 17.09 6.44 13.97
C GLY A 253 15.75 6.14 14.64
N LYS A 254 14.94 7.15 14.99
CA LYS A 254 13.59 6.98 15.55
C LYS A 254 12.56 7.69 14.69
N GLY A 255 11.46 7.00 14.42
CA GLY A 255 10.34 7.57 13.70
C GLY A 255 9.12 6.69 13.81
N THR A 256 7.94 7.26 13.61
CA THR A 256 6.69 6.51 13.60
C THR A 256 5.95 6.78 12.31
N ILE A 257 5.67 5.72 11.58
CA ILE A 257 4.89 5.74 10.34
C ILE A 257 3.58 5.00 10.51
N THR A 258 2.61 5.28 9.65
CA THR A 258 1.37 4.53 9.58
C THR A 258 1.35 3.73 8.27
N LEU A 259 1.17 2.42 8.37
CA LEU A 259 1.07 1.51 7.22
C LEU A 259 -0.38 1.04 7.09
N THR A 260 -0.99 1.29 5.94
CA THR A 260 -2.36 0.90 5.59
C THR A 260 -2.31 -0.14 4.48
N GLY A 261 -3.08 -1.22 4.61
CA GLY A 261 -3.23 -2.21 3.55
C GLY A 261 -3.89 -1.61 2.31
N THR A 262 -3.50 -2.07 1.13
CA THR A 262 -4.09 -1.65 -0.15
C THR A 262 -5.45 -2.31 -0.34
N TYR A 263 -6.45 -1.52 -0.72
CA TYR A 263 -7.82 -1.99 -0.91
C TYR A 263 -8.47 -1.42 -2.17
N GLN A 264 -9.51 -2.08 -2.64
CA GLN A 264 -10.37 -1.66 -3.73
C GLN A 264 -11.84 -1.80 -3.29
N VAL A 265 -12.69 -0.88 -3.76
CA VAL A 265 -14.12 -0.92 -3.51
C VAL A 265 -14.84 -1.25 -4.81
N ASN A 266 -15.51 -2.41 -4.85
CA ASN A 266 -16.21 -2.90 -6.01
C ASN A 266 -17.71 -2.83 -5.77
N ASP A 267 -18.48 -2.48 -6.80
CA ASP A 267 -19.94 -2.63 -6.80
C ASP A 267 -20.30 -4.08 -7.13
N ILE A 268 -21.08 -4.72 -6.26
CA ILE A 268 -21.57 -6.09 -6.47
C ILE A 268 -23.08 -6.15 -6.78
N GLY A 269 -23.66 -4.99 -7.08
CA GLY A 269 -25.06 -4.84 -7.43
C GLY A 269 -26.02 -4.83 -6.23
N ARG A 270 -27.29 -4.50 -6.49
CA ARG A 270 -28.35 -4.40 -5.46
C ARG A 270 -28.02 -3.46 -4.30
N GLY A 271 -27.29 -2.38 -4.56
CA GLY A 271 -26.87 -1.41 -3.53
C GLY A 271 -25.90 -1.99 -2.49
N LYS A 272 -25.14 -3.02 -2.83
CA LYS A 272 -24.06 -3.61 -2.00
C LYS A 272 -22.71 -3.27 -2.57
N LYS A 273 -21.75 -2.98 -1.69
CA LYS A 273 -20.34 -2.81 -2.04
C LYS A 273 -19.51 -3.95 -1.45
N GLN A 274 -18.40 -4.24 -2.11
CA GLN A 274 -17.39 -5.18 -1.61
C GLN A 274 -16.06 -4.45 -1.46
N ILE A 275 -15.53 -4.38 -0.24
CA ILE A 275 -14.20 -3.86 0.04
C ILE A 275 -13.25 -5.05 -0.01
N VAL A 276 -12.28 -5.04 -0.93
CA VAL A 276 -11.30 -6.12 -1.11
C VAL A 276 -9.93 -5.59 -0.76
N PHE A 277 -9.34 -6.10 0.31
CA PHE A 277 -7.94 -5.84 0.64
C PHE A 277 -7.05 -6.82 -0.13
N THR A 278 -6.15 -6.28 -0.93
CA THR A 278 -5.16 -7.03 -1.73
C THR A 278 -3.78 -7.06 -1.07
N GLU A 279 -3.55 -6.18 -0.11
CA GLU A 279 -2.35 -6.12 0.73
C GLU A 279 -2.74 -5.81 2.17
N ILE A 280 -1.95 -6.28 3.11
CA ILE A 280 -2.11 -6.01 4.55
C ILE A 280 -0.80 -5.45 5.12
N PRO A 281 -0.86 -4.72 6.24
CA PRO A 281 0.34 -4.20 6.89
C PRO A 281 1.34 -5.31 7.24
N TYR A 282 2.61 -4.96 7.19
CA TYR A 282 3.73 -5.85 7.44
C TYR A 282 3.63 -6.53 8.83
N LYS A 283 3.90 -7.83 8.88
CA LYS A 283 3.80 -8.70 10.07
C LYS A 283 2.39 -8.86 10.67
N VAL A 284 1.34 -8.49 9.96
CA VAL A 284 -0.04 -8.79 10.37
C VAL A 284 -0.39 -10.21 9.93
N ASP A 285 -0.94 -10.98 10.85
CA ASP A 285 -1.47 -12.34 10.61
C ASP A 285 -2.90 -12.23 10.06
N ILE A 286 -3.13 -12.76 8.87
CA ILE A 286 -4.43 -12.69 8.17
C ILE A 286 -5.53 -13.39 8.99
N ASN A 287 -5.26 -14.55 9.57
CA ASN A 287 -6.27 -15.29 10.32
C ASN A 287 -6.73 -14.51 11.56
N LYS A 288 -5.78 -13.90 12.29
CA LYS A 288 -6.09 -13.05 13.44
C LYS A 288 -6.87 -11.81 13.04
N LEU A 289 -6.48 -11.19 11.91
CA LEU A 289 -7.15 -10.00 11.38
C LEU A 289 -8.59 -10.29 10.99
N VAL A 290 -8.84 -11.40 10.27
CA VAL A 290 -10.18 -11.85 9.87
C VAL A 290 -11.02 -12.24 11.08
N ALA A 291 -10.45 -12.96 12.05
CA ALA A 291 -11.13 -13.33 13.28
C ALA A 291 -11.54 -12.10 14.10
N ALA A 292 -10.63 -11.15 14.32
CA ALA A 292 -10.92 -9.89 15.01
C ALA A 292 -12.00 -9.07 14.28
N THR A 293 -11.98 -9.05 12.96
CA THR A 293 -12.99 -8.33 12.16
C THR A 293 -14.38 -8.98 12.35
N LYS A 294 -14.48 -10.32 12.32
CA LYS A 294 -15.73 -11.05 12.60
C LYS A 294 -16.24 -10.82 14.01
N GLU A 295 -15.34 -10.82 15.00
CA GLU A 295 -15.68 -10.52 16.39
C GLU A 295 -16.29 -9.13 16.57
N HIS A 296 -15.77 -8.10 15.87
CA HIS A 296 -16.37 -6.77 15.86
C HIS A 296 -17.77 -6.75 15.23
N VAL A 297 -18.01 -7.54 14.16
CA VAL A 297 -19.33 -7.68 13.55
C VAL A 297 -20.32 -8.34 14.51
N GLU A 298 -19.93 -9.44 15.18
CA GLU A 298 -20.75 -10.18 16.13
C GLU A 298 -21.11 -9.33 17.37
N LYS A 299 -20.18 -8.52 17.85
CA LYS A 299 -20.38 -7.61 18.98
C LYS A 299 -21.21 -6.36 18.63
N GLY A 300 -21.60 -6.17 17.37
CA GLY A 300 -22.28 -4.95 16.93
C GLY A 300 -21.46 -3.70 17.17
N THR A 301 -20.15 -3.75 16.99
CA THR A 301 -19.27 -2.60 17.21
C THR A 301 -19.63 -1.46 16.26
N PRO A 302 -19.79 -0.21 16.74
CA PRO A 302 -20.14 0.92 15.89
C PRO A 302 -19.27 1.04 14.64
N GLY A 303 -19.93 1.11 13.46
CA GLY A 303 -19.32 1.12 12.13
C GLY A 303 -19.15 -0.26 11.48
N PHE A 304 -19.40 -1.38 12.22
CA PHE A 304 -19.37 -2.74 11.66
C PHE A 304 -20.79 -3.29 11.37
N GLU A 305 -21.83 -2.57 11.79
CA GLU A 305 -23.23 -2.98 11.57
C GLU A 305 -23.57 -3.09 10.08
N GLY A 306 -22.90 -2.30 9.24
CA GLY A 306 -23.04 -2.32 7.79
C GLY A 306 -22.39 -3.53 7.09
N ILE A 307 -21.64 -4.39 7.81
CA ILE A 307 -20.99 -5.56 7.24
C ILE A 307 -21.98 -6.74 7.14
N SER A 308 -22.04 -7.36 5.98
CA SER A 308 -22.80 -8.58 5.71
C SER A 308 -21.94 -9.83 5.90
N THR A 309 -20.77 -9.87 5.28
CA THR A 309 -19.85 -11.02 5.36
C THR A 309 -18.40 -10.60 5.34
N VAL A 310 -17.54 -11.40 5.98
CA VAL A 310 -16.09 -11.27 5.93
C VAL A 310 -15.52 -12.61 5.47
N LYS A 311 -14.85 -12.62 4.31
CA LYS A 311 -14.29 -13.81 3.67
C LYS A 311 -12.81 -13.64 3.41
N ASP A 312 -12.01 -14.64 3.76
CA ASP A 312 -10.66 -14.78 3.25
C ASP A 312 -10.73 -15.59 1.93
N LEU A 313 -10.33 -14.95 0.85
CA LEU A 313 -10.28 -15.50 -0.51
C LEU A 313 -8.82 -15.61 -0.99
N SER A 314 -7.87 -15.56 -0.07
CA SER A 314 -6.44 -15.63 -0.38
C SER A 314 -6.07 -17.04 -0.87
N ASP A 315 -5.26 -17.10 -1.91
CA ASP A 315 -4.75 -18.33 -2.52
C ASP A 315 -3.27 -18.17 -2.97
N LEU A 316 -2.71 -19.18 -3.62
CA LEU A 316 -1.33 -19.13 -4.11
C LEU A 316 -1.11 -18.09 -5.22
N ARG A 317 -2.17 -17.71 -5.95
CA ARG A 317 -2.12 -16.67 -7.00
C ARG A 317 -2.33 -15.29 -6.40
N HIS A 318 -3.28 -15.19 -5.46
CA HIS A 318 -3.64 -13.96 -4.75
C HIS A 318 -3.25 -14.12 -3.29
N ARG A 319 -1.98 -13.89 -2.99
CA ARG A 319 -1.39 -14.11 -1.64
C ARG A 319 -2.15 -13.42 -0.51
N THR A 320 -2.86 -12.34 -0.83
CA THR A 320 -3.76 -11.64 0.10
C THR A 320 -4.99 -11.21 -0.68
N ARG A 321 -6.18 -11.70 -0.25
CA ARG A 321 -7.46 -11.28 -0.79
C ARG A 321 -8.54 -11.42 0.28
N ILE A 322 -8.72 -10.39 1.09
CA ILE A 322 -9.75 -10.36 2.13
C ILE A 322 -10.93 -9.54 1.61
N ALA A 323 -12.08 -10.17 1.43
CA ALA A 323 -13.29 -9.57 0.91
C ALA A 323 -14.30 -9.30 2.04
N ILE A 324 -14.74 -8.05 2.15
CA ILE A 324 -15.71 -7.58 3.14
C ILE A 324 -16.91 -7.03 2.36
N GLU A 325 -18.05 -7.71 2.43
CA GLU A 325 -19.28 -7.32 1.74
C GLU A 325 -20.16 -6.50 2.68
N THR A 326 -20.68 -5.38 2.17
CA THR A 326 -21.63 -4.55 2.92
C THR A 326 -23.04 -5.09 2.82
N LYS A 327 -23.90 -4.74 3.77
CA LYS A 327 -25.34 -4.90 3.67
C LYS A 327 -25.89 -3.95 2.59
N GLN A 328 -27.05 -4.27 2.05
CA GLN A 328 -27.73 -3.39 1.11
C GLN A 328 -27.98 -2.02 1.76
N GLY A 329 -27.58 -0.94 1.08
CA GLY A 329 -27.76 0.43 1.56
C GLY A 329 -26.80 0.87 2.67
N ALA A 330 -25.84 0.05 3.07
CA ALA A 330 -24.82 0.47 4.03
C ALA A 330 -23.76 1.34 3.35
N ASP A 331 -23.40 2.43 4.01
CA ASP A 331 -22.29 3.30 3.57
C ASP A 331 -20.96 2.55 3.75
N HIS A 332 -20.33 2.22 2.64
CA HIS A 332 -19.05 1.52 2.61
C HIS A 332 -17.91 2.36 3.21
N GLN A 333 -18.00 3.70 3.18
CA GLN A 333 -16.98 4.59 3.74
C GLN A 333 -16.97 4.49 5.27
N VAL A 334 -18.15 4.47 5.91
CA VAL A 334 -18.27 4.28 7.37
C VAL A 334 -17.69 2.92 7.79
N VAL A 335 -17.99 1.86 7.00
CA VAL A 335 -17.42 0.53 7.23
C VAL A 335 -15.91 0.53 7.06
N LEU A 336 -15.40 1.13 6.00
CA LEU A 336 -13.96 1.23 5.73
C LEU A 336 -13.22 1.98 6.85
N ASP A 337 -13.75 3.13 7.27
CA ASP A 337 -13.14 3.92 8.35
C ASP A 337 -13.10 3.15 9.67
N ALA A 338 -14.17 2.40 9.98
CA ALA A 338 -14.21 1.54 11.17
C ALA A 338 -13.18 0.40 11.08
N LEU A 339 -13.05 -0.26 9.92
CA LEU A 339 -12.04 -1.28 9.67
C LEU A 339 -10.62 -0.73 9.86
N LEU A 340 -10.29 0.39 9.23
CA LEU A 340 -8.97 1.01 9.31
C LEU A 340 -8.63 1.52 10.72
N LYS A 341 -9.63 1.91 11.51
CA LYS A 341 -9.44 2.46 12.86
C LYS A 341 -9.36 1.39 13.95
N LYS A 342 -10.16 0.33 13.84
CA LYS A 342 -10.38 -0.64 14.93
C LYS A 342 -9.74 -2.01 14.68
N THR A 343 -9.15 -2.21 13.50
CA THR A 343 -8.46 -3.45 13.15
C THR A 343 -7.08 -3.18 12.59
N SER A 344 -6.28 -4.25 12.42
CA SER A 344 -4.91 -4.16 11.89
C SER A 344 -4.83 -3.98 10.36
N PHE A 345 -5.92 -3.61 9.66
CA PHE A 345 -5.84 -3.14 8.28
C PHE A 345 -5.04 -1.84 8.15
N ARG A 346 -4.92 -1.10 9.25
CA ARG A 346 -4.00 0.03 9.41
C ARG A 346 -3.23 -0.15 10.72
N THR A 347 -1.91 0.00 10.68
CA THR A 347 -1.03 -0.21 11.84
C THR A 347 -0.01 0.92 11.94
N LYS A 348 0.23 1.40 13.15
CA LYS A 348 1.36 2.29 13.44
C LYS A 348 2.61 1.46 13.69
N LEU A 349 3.69 1.80 13.01
CA LEU A 349 4.99 1.15 13.14
C LEU A 349 6.00 2.18 13.65
N SER A 350 6.68 1.85 14.74
CA SER A 350 7.73 2.70 15.31
C SER A 350 9.10 2.09 15.05
N ALA A 351 9.98 2.85 14.42
CA ALA A 351 11.37 2.49 14.20
C ALA A 351 12.24 2.81 15.42
N ASN A 352 13.26 2.01 15.62
CA ASN A 352 14.36 2.26 16.52
C ASN A 352 15.63 1.63 15.95
N MET A 353 16.47 2.44 15.32
CA MET A 353 17.65 2.00 14.58
C MET A 353 18.85 1.93 15.52
N THR A 354 18.87 0.89 16.38
CA THR A 354 19.93 0.60 17.33
C THR A 354 20.80 -0.54 16.79
N VAL A 355 22.09 -0.28 16.57
CA VAL A 355 23.08 -1.20 16.02
C VAL A 355 24.34 -1.21 16.86
N LEU A 356 25.24 -2.18 16.65
CA LEU A 356 26.58 -2.20 17.22
C LEU A 356 27.57 -1.51 16.30
N ILE A 357 28.09 -0.36 16.72
CA ILE A 357 29.24 0.29 16.09
C ILE A 357 30.46 -0.09 16.91
N GLY A 358 31.36 -0.87 16.31
CA GLY A 358 32.36 -1.63 17.07
C GLY A 358 31.68 -2.63 18.00
N ASP A 359 31.86 -2.48 19.32
CA ASP A 359 31.24 -3.31 20.37
C ASP A 359 30.20 -2.55 21.21
N THR A 360 29.88 -1.29 20.83
CA THR A 360 29.01 -0.42 21.60
C THR A 360 27.63 -0.28 20.90
N PRO A 361 26.52 -0.52 21.63
CA PRO A 361 25.18 -0.29 21.08
C PRO A 361 24.92 1.22 20.95
N GLN A 362 24.55 1.63 19.75
CA GLN A 362 24.26 3.03 19.43
C GLN A 362 22.97 3.14 18.62
N GLN A 363 22.13 4.12 18.98
CA GLN A 363 21.03 4.54 18.17
C GLN A 363 21.52 5.62 17.20
N THR A 364 21.36 5.42 15.91
CA THR A 364 21.94 6.29 14.89
C THR A 364 21.04 6.46 13.67
N GLY A 365 21.31 7.50 12.86
CA GLY A 365 20.61 7.77 11.60
C GLY A 365 21.04 6.85 10.45
N MET A 366 20.27 6.91 9.36
CA MET A 366 20.47 6.05 8.19
C MET A 366 21.83 6.25 7.52
N LEU A 367 22.28 7.50 7.37
CA LEU A 367 23.58 7.81 6.75
C LEU A 367 24.74 7.15 7.49
N THR A 368 24.71 7.13 8.82
CA THR A 368 25.77 6.48 9.63
C THR A 368 25.81 4.98 9.36
N ILE A 369 24.66 4.29 9.30
CA ILE A 369 24.64 2.84 9.02
C ILE A 369 25.17 2.55 7.62
N LEU A 370 24.77 3.32 6.61
CA LEU A 370 25.27 3.15 5.25
C LEU A 370 26.78 3.46 5.16
N SER A 371 27.29 4.44 5.93
CA SER A 371 28.73 4.74 6.00
C SER A 371 29.51 3.60 6.65
N GLU A 372 29.05 3.06 7.80
CA GLU A 372 29.65 1.90 8.46
C GLU A 372 29.71 0.67 7.53
N PHE A 373 28.65 0.45 6.75
CA PHE A 373 28.65 -0.60 5.72
C PHE A 373 29.70 -0.33 4.63
N LEU A 374 29.82 0.91 4.11
CA LEU A 374 30.78 1.27 3.08
C LEU A 374 32.23 1.14 3.60
N ASP A 375 32.50 1.52 4.84
CA ASP A 375 33.82 1.37 5.48
C ASP A 375 34.20 -0.10 5.63
N MET A 376 33.26 -0.94 6.04
CA MET A 376 33.46 -2.40 6.02
C MET A 376 33.75 -2.89 4.59
N ARG A 377 33.04 -2.42 3.56
CA ARG A 377 33.29 -2.82 2.17
C ARG A 377 34.66 -2.38 1.69
N ARG A 378 35.10 -1.16 1.99
CA ARG A 378 36.47 -0.69 1.68
C ARG A 378 37.51 -1.61 2.33
N THR A 379 37.30 -1.97 3.60
CA THR A 379 38.18 -2.93 4.30
C THR A 379 38.19 -4.29 3.61
N CYS A 380 37.03 -4.80 3.20
CA CYS A 380 36.93 -6.07 2.48
C CYS A 380 37.68 -6.03 1.14
N VAL A 381 37.50 -4.98 0.35
CA VAL A 381 38.19 -4.82 -0.94
C VAL A 381 39.70 -4.73 -0.75
N THR A 382 40.17 -3.96 0.23
CA THR A 382 41.60 -3.82 0.55
C THR A 382 42.23 -5.20 0.93
N ASN A 383 41.62 -5.91 1.86
CA ASN A 383 42.12 -7.21 2.31
C ASN A 383 42.11 -8.28 1.20
N LYS A 384 41.01 -8.34 0.43
CA LYS A 384 40.87 -9.19 -0.74
C LYS A 384 41.98 -8.89 -1.78
N THR A 385 42.21 -7.61 -2.06
CA THR A 385 43.25 -7.16 -3.01
C THR A 385 44.65 -7.57 -2.53
N LEU A 386 44.96 -7.41 -1.22
CA LEU A 386 46.20 -7.88 -0.65
C LEU A 386 46.34 -9.40 -0.77
N TYR A 387 45.30 -10.15 -0.50
CA TYR A 387 45.31 -11.61 -0.69
C TYR A 387 45.57 -11.99 -2.15
N GLN A 388 44.88 -11.39 -3.09
CA GLN A 388 45.04 -11.64 -4.52
C GLN A 388 46.47 -11.29 -4.98
N LEU A 389 47.02 -10.16 -4.56
CA LEU A 389 48.44 -9.82 -4.80
C LEU A 389 49.39 -10.88 -4.29
N SER A 390 49.17 -11.38 -3.06
CA SER A 390 50.05 -12.45 -2.52
C SER A 390 50.01 -13.73 -3.34
N VAL A 391 48.85 -14.04 -3.92
CA VAL A 391 48.68 -15.21 -4.82
C VAL A 391 49.34 -14.96 -6.17
N ILE A 392 49.19 -13.74 -6.73
CA ILE A 392 49.82 -13.34 -8.00
C ILE A 392 51.34 -13.31 -7.86
N ASP A 393 51.86 -12.72 -6.77
CA ASP A 393 53.31 -12.65 -6.51
C ASP A 393 53.94 -14.05 -6.47
N LYS A 394 53.33 -15.02 -5.77
CA LYS A 394 53.76 -16.41 -5.78
C LYS A 394 53.73 -17.04 -7.16
N LYS A 395 52.68 -16.75 -7.97
CA LYS A 395 52.59 -17.25 -9.36
C LYS A 395 53.68 -16.62 -10.22
N LEU A 396 53.91 -15.32 -10.16
CA LEU A 396 54.92 -14.58 -10.91
C LEU A 396 56.33 -15.05 -10.51
N GLU A 397 56.59 -15.30 -9.20
CA GLU A 397 57.83 -15.84 -8.70
C GLU A 397 58.13 -17.24 -9.32
N ASN A 398 57.11 -18.10 -9.39
CA ASN A 398 57.25 -19.43 -10.04
C ASN A 398 57.47 -19.31 -11.55
N LEU A 399 56.75 -18.43 -12.24
CA LEU A 399 56.89 -18.19 -13.66
C LEU A 399 58.23 -17.56 -14.02
N SER A 400 58.79 -16.67 -13.16
CA SER A 400 60.10 -16.05 -13.38
C SER A 400 61.25 -17.10 -13.34
N ALA A 401 61.16 -18.07 -12.41
CA ALA A 401 62.10 -19.16 -12.33
C ALA A 401 61.98 -20.06 -13.57
N LEU A 402 60.74 -20.31 -14.04
CA LEU A 402 60.54 -21.10 -15.26
C LEU A 402 61.10 -20.40 -16.50
N ASN A 403 60.86 -19.10 -16.63
CA ASN A 403 61.40 -18.29 -17.71
C ASN A 403 62.94 -18.30 -17.70
N ALA A 404 63.57 -18.18 -16.52
CA ALA A 404 65.04 -18.23 -16.40
C ALA A 404 65.60 -19.60 -16.91
N ILE A 405 64.91 -20.68 -16.65
CA ILE A 405 65.33 -22.04 -17.10
C ILE A 405 65.06 -22.24 -18.58
N LEU A 406 63.98 -21.71 -19.15
CA LEU A 406 63.61 -21.80 -20.56
C LEU A 406 64.58 -21.03 -21.47
N VAL A 407 65.33 -20.05 -20.90
CA VAL A 407 66.41 -19.37 -21.64
C VAL A 407 67.61 -20.32 -21.93
N ASP A 408 67.91 -21.27 -21.00
CA ASP A 408 68.98 -22.25 -21.17
C ASP A 408 68.51 -23.63 -20.68
N LEU A 409 67.55 -24.20 -21.48
CA LEU A 409 66.86 -25.43 -21.14
C LEU A 409 67.84 -26.64 -21.12
N ASP A 410 68.82 -26.68 -22.03
CA ASP A 410 69.77 -27.77 -22.13
C ASP A 410 70.65 -27.86 -20.88
N LYS A 411 71.05 -26.73 -20.37
CA LYS A 411 71.80 -26.62 -19.10
C LYS A 411 70.92 -27.09 -17.92
N ALA A 412 69.66 -26.72 -17.89
CA ALA A 412 68.75 -27.15 -16.81
C ALA A 412 68.57 -28.68 -16.85
N ILE A 413 68.28 -29.25 -18.02
CA ILE A 413 68.14 -30.67 -18.20
C ILE A 413 69.42 -31.41 -17.79
N SER A 414 70.60 -30.89 -18.20
CA SER A 414 71.89 -31.45 -17.82
C SER A 414 72.09 -31.47 -16.29
N ILE A 415 71.71 -30.41 -15.62
CA ILE A 415 71.81 -30.29 -14.14
C ILE A 415 70.86 -31.31 -13.47
N ILE A 416 69.67 -31.46 -13.93
CA ILE A 416 68.71 -32.39 -13.39
C ILE A 416 69.12 -33.84 -13.59
N ARG A 417 69.57 -34.19 -14.79
CA ARG A 417 70.04 -35.54 -15.15
C ARG A 417 71.30 -35.96 -14.39
N ASN A 418 72.20 -35.03 -14.16
CA ASN A 418 73.47 -35.30 -13.49
C ASN A 418 73.46 -35.06 -11.96
N GLY A 419 72.28 -34.72 -11.40
CA GLY A 419 72.06 -34.58 -9.97
C GLY A 419 72.11 -35.97 -9.28
N LYS A 420 72.70 -36.06 -8.10
CA LYS A 420 72.78 -37.29 -7.32
C LYS A 420 71.44 -37.72 -6.77
N ASN A 421 70.59 -36.75 -6.47
CA ASN A 421 69.21 -36.86 -6.00
C ASN A 421 68.47 -35.53 -6.22
N THR A 422 67.16 -35.47 -5.91
CA THR A 422 66.31 -34.28 -6.05
C THR A 422 66.90 -33.05 -5.29
N GLU A 423 67.42 -33.26 -4.12
CA GLU A 423 68.00 -32.21 -3.27
C GLU A 423 69.30 -31.62 -3.89
N ASP A 424 70.23 -32.46 -4.44
CA ASP A 424 71.39 -32.01 -5.15
C ASP A 424 71.04 -31.27 -6.44
N ALA A 425 70.09 -31.77 -7.21
CA ALA A 425 69.53 -31.09 -8.37
C ALA A 425 68.92 -29.71 -8.02
N ASN A 426 68.20 -29.62 -6.93
CA ASN A 426 67.66 -28.37 -6.43
C ASN A 426 68.77 -27.36 -6.09
N LYS A 427 69.79 -27.75 -5.31
CA LYS A 427 70.92 -26.88 -4.97
C LYS A 427 71.73 -26.40 -6.22
N ARG A 428 71.93 -27.23 -7.20
CA ARG A 428 72.61 -26.88 -8.45
C ARG A 428 71.80 -25.95 -9.33
N LEU A 429 70.46 -26.18 -9.44
CA LEU A 429 69.59 -25.29 -10.19
C LEU A 429 69.55 -23.90 -9.55
N ARG A 430 69.43 -23.81 -8.22
CA ARG A 430 69.47 -22.52 -7.48
C ARG A 430 70.76 -21.73 -7.80
N LYS A 431 71.88 -22.38 -7.78
CA LYS A 431 73.17 -21.74 -8.07
C LYS A 431 73.31 -21.34 -9.53
N ALA A 432 72.89 -22.17 -10.45
CA ALA A 432 73.02 -22.00 -11.90
C ALA A 432 72.11 -20.91 -12.49
N PHE A 433 70.89 -20.77 -11.93
CA PHE A 433 69.89 -19.89 -12.46
C PHE A 433 69.52 -18.78 -11.51
N ASN A 434 70.17 -18.66 -10.36
CA ASN A 434 69.89 -17.67 -9.30
C ASN A 434 68.39 -17.65 -8.85
N ILE A 435 67.88 -18.84 -8.58
CA ILE A 435 66.47 -19.03 -8.13
C ILE A 435 66.50 -19.55 -6.66
N ASN A 436 65.42 -19.35 -5.94
CA ASN A 436 65.25 -19.76 -4.55
C ASN A 436 64.83 -21.27 -4.48
N GLU A 437 64.77 -21.81 -3.26
CA GLU A 437 64.43 -23.21 -3.00
C GLU A 437 63.04 -23.62 -3.44
N PRO A 438 61.95 -22.87 -3.10
CA PRO A 438 60.60 -23.14 -3.60
C PRO A 438 60.52 -23.09 -5.12
N GLN A 439 61.18 -22.13 -5.78
CA GLN A 439 61.25 -21.99 -7.23
C GLN A 439 61.95 -23.22 -7.89
N ALA A 440 63.07 -23.65 -7.36
CA ALA A 440 63.77 -24.84 -7.86
C ALA A 440 62.92 -26.12 -7.62
N ALA A 441 62.23 -26.24 -6.50
CA ALA A 441 61.32 -27.34 -6.26
C ALA A 441 60.15 -27.34 -7.22
N HIS A 442 59.57 -26.16 -7.52
CA HIS A 442 58.52 -26.01 -8.51
C HIS A 442 58.95 -26.46 -9.90
N VAL A 443 60.13 -26.01 -10.33
CA VAL A 443 60.72 -26.43 -11.63
C VAL A 443 60.89 -27.95 -11.72
N LEU A 444 61.41 -28.57 -10.66
CA LEU A 444 61.56 -30.01 -10.60
C LEU A 444 60.25 -30.81 -10.62
N SER A 445 59.16 -30.18 -10.27
CA SER A 445 57.81 -30.79 -10.33
C SER A 445 57.15 -30.75 -11.70
N ILE A 446 57.69 -29.99 -12.64
CA ILE A 446 57.05 -29.80 -13.98
C ILE A 446 57.41 -30.96 -14.91
N PRO A 447 56.41 -31.57 -15.53
CA PRO A 447 56.67 -32.62 -16.52
C PRO A 447 57.37 -32.06 -17.77
N LEU A 448 58.40 -32.78 -18.29
CA LEU A 448 59.16 -32.37 -19.47
C LEU A 448 58.31 -32.06 -20.71
N ARG A 449 57.12 -32.67 -20.82
CA ARG A 449 56.20 -32.43 -21.92
C ARG A 449 55.65 -31.00 -21.96
N ARG A 450 55.75 -30.21 -20.86
CA ARG A 450 55.34 -28.81 -20.74
C ARG A 450 56.48 -27.80 -21.01
N LEU A 451 57.51 -28.20 -21.68
CA LEU A 451 58.65 -27.35 -22.01
C LEU A 451 58.81 -27.16 -23.53
N THR A 452 57.71 -27.27 -24.27
CA THR A 452 57.66 -27.01 -25.71
C THR A 452 57.67 -25.52 -26.03
N GLN A 453 57.88 -25.16 -27.30
CA GLN A 453 57.88 -23.75 -27.71
C GLN A 453 56.51 -23.09 -27.53
N ALA A 454 55.44 -23.84 -27.79
CA ALA A 454 54.08 -23.38 -27.55
C ALA A 454 53.81 -23.06 -26.05
N ASP A 455 54.31 -23.92 -25.16
CA ASP A 455 54.24 -23.70 -23.70
C ASP A 455 55.02 -22.46 -23.27
N ARG A 456 56.14 -22.16 -23.94
CA ARG A 456 56.94 -20.93 -23.65
C ARG A 456 56.14 -19.65 -23.99
N ASP A 457 55.48 -19.62 -25.13
CA ASP A 457 54.66 -18.46 -25.53
C ASP A 457 53.48 -18.27 -24.58
N GLU A 458 52.84 -19.37 -24.12
CA GLU A 458 51.79 -19.34 -23.07
C GLU A 458 52.31 -18.80 -21.73
N ILE A 459 53.53 -19.23 -21.32
CA ILE A 459 54.17 -18.75 -20.06
C ILE A 459 54.46 -17.26 -20.13
N LEU A 460 54.95 -16.76 -21.27
CA LEU A 460 55.18 -15.32 -21.47
C LEU A 460 53.89 -14.51 -21.43
N GLN A 461 52.84 -15.00 -22.13
CA GLN A 461 51.54 -14.35 -22.11
C GLN A 461 50.94 -14.32 -20.70
N ASN A 462 50.98 -15.44 -19.96
CA ASN A 462 50.52 -15.53 -18.60
C ASN A 462 51.30 -14.59 -17.67
N THR A 463 52.64 -14.46 -17.87
CA THR A 463 53.46 -13.52 -17.10
C THR A 463 53.03 -12.06 -17.34
N THR A 464 52.79 -11.70 -18.61
CA THR A 464 52.30 -10.35 -18.97
C THR A 464 50.93 -10.07 -18.34
N ASN A 465 49.97 -10.95 -18.51
CA ASN A 465 48.61 -10.81 -17.96
C ASN A 465 48.64 -10.65 -16.42
N LEU A 466 49.44 -11.48 -15.74
CA LEU A 466 49.53 -11.39 -14.26
C LEU A 466 50.26 -10.14 -13.81
N THR A 467 51.25 -9.61 -14.60
CA THR A 467 51.90 -8.34 -14.29
C THR A 467 50.96 -7.15 -14.43
N GLU A 468 50.13 -7.13 -15.48
CA GLU A 468 49.10 -6.13 -15.68
C GLU A 468 48.07 -6.17 -14.55
N GLU A 469 47.59 -7.36 -14.17
CA GLU A 469 46.65 -7.53 -13.08
C GLU A 469 47.28 -7.12 -11.73
N LYS A 470 48.56 -7.44 -11.48
CA LYS A 470 49.29 -6.95 -10.30
C LYS A 470 49.29 -5.44 -10.25
N THR A 471 49.66 -4.75 -11.34
CA THR A 471 49.68 -3.28 -11.41
C THR A 471 48.28 -2.70 -11.14
N ARG A 472 47.23 -3.30 -11.70
CA ARG A 472 45.83 -2.88 -11.43
C ARG A 472 45.48 -3.01 -9.93
N LEU A 473 45.83 -4.13 -9.31
CA LEU A 473 45.58 -4.36 -7.87
C LEU A 473 46.42 -3.42 -6.97
N GLU A 474 47.65 -3.12 -7.33
CA GLU A 474 48.50 -2.17 -6.61
C GLU A 474 47.91 -0.75 -6.71
N THR A 475 47.32 -0.38 -7.86
CA THR A 475 46.67 0.92 -8.04
C THR A 475 45.44 1.06 -7.10
N ILE A 476 44.65 -0.02 -6.93
CA ILE A 476 43.52 -0.02 -5.99
C ILE A 476 43.99 0.23 -4.54
N LEU A 477 45.14 -0.28 -4.12
CA LEU A 477 45.65 -0.08 -2.77
C LEU A 477 46.25 1.28 -2.54
N THR A 478 46.77 1.95 -3.57
CA THR A 478 47.49 3.23 -3.47
C THR A 478 46.62 4.44 -3.73
N SER A 479 45.43 4.25 -4.38
CA SER A 479 44.50 5.32 -4.69
C SER A 479 43.16 5.11 -4.00
N THR A 480 42.76 6.07 -3.17
CA THR A 480 41.42 6.08 -2.55
C THR A 480 40.29 6.14 -3.60
N GLU A 481 40.54 6.85 -4.72
CA GLU A 481 39.59 6.94 -5.81
C GLU A 481 39.37 5.58 -6.47
N GLU A 482 40.46 4.86 -6.79
CA GLU A 482 40.35 3.52 -7.37
C GLU A 482 39.76 2.48 -6.43
N LEU A 483 40.04 2.60 -5.12
CA LEU A 483 39.38 1.79 -4.10
C LEU A 483 37.85 2.03 -4.10
N ASN A 484 37.43 3.30 -4.13
CA ASN A 484 36.02 3.66 -4.19
C ASN A 484 35.36 3.21 -5.51
N ASN A 485 36.06 3.31 -6.65
CA ASN A 485 35.63 2.82 -7.93
C ASN A 485 35.43 1.29 -7.91
N GLN A 486 36.32 0.56 -7.27
CA GLN A 486 36.20 -0.90 -7.12
C GLN A 486 35.01 -1.27 -6.21
N VAL A 487 34.79 -0.55 -5.10
CA VAL A 487 33.61 -0.73 -4.24
C VAL A 487 32.33 -0.47 -5.03
N GLU A 488 32.26 0.64 -5.76
CA GLU A 488 31.12 0.97 -6.61
C GLU A 488 30.82 -0.10 -7.66
N LYS A 489 31.87 -0.63 -8.31
CA LYS A 489 31.73 -1.73 -9.26
C LYS A 489 31.09 -2.95 -8.62
N GLU A 490 31.56 -3.37 -7.44
CA GLU A 490 31.03 -4.52 -6.71
C GLU A 490 29.55 -4.28 -6.25
N LEU A 491 29.22 -3.04 -5.84
CA LEU A 491 27.84 -2.66 -5.51
C LEU A 491 26.91 -2.77 -6.72
N LYS A 492 27.35 -2.33 -7.91
CA LYS A 492 26.59 -2.44 -9.17
C LYS A 492 26.39 -3.90 -9.60
N GLU A 493 27.43 -4.72 -9.49
CA GLU A 493 27.34 -6.17 -9.77
C GLU A 493 26.29 -6.82 -8.87
N THR A 494 26.32 -6.53 -7.57
CA THR A 494 25.37 -7.05 -6.60
C THR A 494 23.95 -6.52 -6.83
N LEU A 495 23.81 -5.25 -7.23
CA LEU A 495 22.51 -4.67 -7.56
C LEU A 495 21.77 -5.46 -8.66
N HIS A 496 22.48 -5.95 -9.69
CA HIS A 496 21.86 -6.79 -10.73
C HIS A 496 21.26 -8.08 -10.19
N VAL A 497 21.82 -8.61 -9.08
CA VAL A 497 21.34 -9.86 -8.45
C VAL A 497 20.11 -9.63 -7.57
N ILE A 498 20.09 -8.49 -6.82
CA ILE A 498 19.07 -8.25 -5.79
C ILE A 498 18.01 -7.21 -6.17
N SER A 499 18.11 -6.61 -7.37
CA SER A 499 17.19 -5.55 -7.82
C SER A 499 15.75 -6.03 -7.86
N ASP A 500 14.85 -5.21 -7.32
CA ASP A 500 13.40 -5.45 -7.36
C ASP A 500 12.66 -4.11 -7.29
N SER A 501 11.45 -4.05 -7.85
CA SER A 501 10.60 -2.87 -7.83
C SER A 501 10.05 -2.57 -6.43
N ARG A 502 9.76 -1.30 -6.16
CA ARG A 502 9.10 -0.88 -4.92
C ARG A 502 7.70 -1.51 -4.80
N ARG A 503 7.36 -1.98 -3.62
CA ARG A 503 6.06 -2.60 -3.29
C ARG A 503 5.17 -1.67 -2.49
N SER A 504 5.72 -0.91 -1.54
CA SER A 504 4.96 0.04 -0.73
C SER A 504 4.85 1.39 -1.43
N THR A 505 3.66 1.99 -1.41
CA THR A 505 3.45 3.38 -1.85
C THR A 505 3.66 4.34 -0.69
N ILE A 506 4.11 5.56 -0.97
CA ILE A 506 4.29 6.61 0.02
C ILE A 506 3.29 7.73 -0.30
N ASP A 507 2.41 8.02 0.66
CA ASP A 507 1.49 9.14 0.63
C ASP A 507 2.19 10.33 1.30
N GLY A 508 2.44 11.38 0.55
CA GLY A 508 3.19 12.56 1.01
C GLY A 508 2.50 13.43 2.05
N ARG A 509 1.33 13.00 2.58
CA ARG A 509 0.62 13.75 3.62
C ARG A 509 1.33 13.70 4.96
N THR A 510 1.32 14.84 5.66
CA THR A 510 1.81 14.98 7.04
C THR A 510 0.91 14.24 8.04
N ALA A 511 1.41 14.03 9.26
CA ALA A 511 0.62 13.44 10.35
C ALA A 511 -0.61 14.27 10.71
N GLU A 512 -0.53 15.59 10.56
CA GLU A 512 -1.61 16.53 10.87
C GLU A 512 -2.72 16.51 9.81
N GLU A 513 -2.36 16.47 8.53
CA GLU A 513 -3.29 16.30 7.42
C GLU A 513 -4.05 14.97 7.50
N VAL A 514 -3.36 13.89 7.85
CA VAL A 514 -4.00 12.58 8.07
C VAL A 514 -4.98 12.62 9.24
N LYS A 515 -4.61 13.24 10.39
CA LYS A 515 -5.50 13.40 11.54
C LYS A 515 -6.71 14.26 11.22
N THR A 516 -6.54 15.30 10.44
CA THR A 516 -7.64 16.18 10.02
C THR A 516 -8.64 15.43 9.17
N ALA A 517 -8.17 14.74 8.14
CA ALA A 517 -9.02 13.89 7.30
C ALA A 517 -9.75 12.78 8.10
N GLU A 518 -9.07 12.16 9.08
CA GLU A 518 -9.70 11.18 9.98
C GLU A 518 -10.78 11.77 10.87
N LYS A 519 -10.59 12.99 11.39
CA LYS A 519 -11.62 13.69 12.19
C LYS A 519 -12.84 14.03 11.35
N GLU A 520 -12.65 14.53 10.15
CA GLU A 520 -13.73 14.86 9.21
C GLU A 520 -14.55 13.61 8.86
N ALA A 521 -13.87 12.49 8.53
CA ALA A 521 -14.52 11.21 8.26
C ALA A 521 -15.31 10.69 9.47
N GLN A 522 -14.76 10.82 10.69
CA GLN A 522 -15.47 10.44 11.93
C GLN A 522 -16.69 11.30 12.21
N GLN A 523 -16.59 12.62 12.02
CA GLN A 523 -17.71 13.54 12.21
C GLN A 523 -18.83 13.22 11.22
N ARG A 524 -18.50 12.97 9.95
CA ARG A 524 -19.42 12.53 8.91
C ARG A 524 -20.11 11.22 9.28
N ALA A 525 -19.34 10.19 9.67
CA ALA A 525 -19.88 8.89 10.09
C ALA A 525 -20.83 9.03 11.29
N LYS A 526 -20.50 9.88 12.27
CA LYS A 526 -21.35 10.15 13.44
C LYS A 526 -22.66 10.83 13.05
N LEU A 527 -22.61 11.82 12.17
CA LEU A 527 -23.81 12.50 11.66
C LEU A 527 -24.74 11.53 10.94
N LEU A 528 -24.21 10.69 10.05
CA LEU A 528 -24.98 9.71 9.30
C LEU A 528 -25.61 8.63 10.21
N SER A 529 -24.89 8.14 11.21
CA SER A 529 -25.41 7.12 12.14
C SER A 529 -26.41 7.67 13.17
N SER A 530 -26.49 8.98 13.36
CA SER A 530 -27.43 9.62 14.30
C SER A 530 -28.81 9.93 13.71
N ASN A 531 -29.15 9.39 12.55
CA ASN A 531 -30.38 9.72 11.80
C ASN A 531 -30.52 11.22 11.54
N ALA A 532 -29.43 11.87 11.15
CA ALA A 532 -29.35 13.30 10.89
C ALA A 532 -30.19 13.69 9.64
N PRO A 533 -30.69 14.96 9.59
CA PRO A 533 -31.29 15.47 8.37
C PRO A 533 -30.22 15.54 7.25
N VAL A 534 -30.62 15.15 6.05
CA VAL A 534 -29.80 15.21 4.83
C VAL A 534 -30.63 15.84 3.71
N HIS A 535 -29.94 16.51 2.79
CA HIS A 535 -30.55 17.14 1.63
C HIS A 535 -30.39 16.24 0.41
N ILE A 536 -31.53 15.95 -0.27
CA ILE A 536 -31.54 15.14 -1.49
C ILE A 536 -31.89 16.07 -2.64
N THR A 537 -30.97 16.25 -3.54
CA THR A 537 -31.04 17.16 -4.68
C THR A 537 -31.16 16.38 -5.97
N ARG A 538 -32.20 16.65 -6.78
CA ARG A 538 -32.36 16.16 -8.13
C ARG A 538 -31.97 17.23 -9.14
N PHE A 539 -31.15 16.85 -10.10
CA PHE A 539 -30.67 17.73 -11.16
C PHE A 539 -31.55 17.60 -12.42
N THR A 540 -31.47 18.59 -13.28
CA THR A 540 -32.23 18.63 -14.56
C THR A 540 -31.86 17.48 -15.51
N ASP A 541 -30.69 16.86 -15.36
CA ASP A 541 -30.26 15.66 -16.07
C ASP A 541 -30.90 14.37 -15.55
N GLY A 542 -31.66 14.43 -14.45
CA GLY A 542 -32.30 13.29 -13.79
C GLY A 542 -31.38 12.52 -12.83
N THR A 543 -30.19 13.03 -12.51
CA THR A 543 -29.36 12.47 -11.46
C THR A 543 -29.73 13.02 -10.08
N VAL A 544 -29.35 12.29 -9.01
CA VAL A 544 -29.67 12.62 -7.62
C VAL A 544 -28.41 12.61 -6.78
N LEU A 545 -28.27 13.58 -5.88
CA LEU A 545 -27.15 13.68 -4.95
C LEU A 545 -27.69 13.86 -3.52
N ARG A 546 -27.07 13.21 -2.54
CA ARG A 546 -27.32 13.41 -1.11
C ARG A 546 -26.21 14.26 -0.50
N THR A 547 -26.53 15.25 0.29
CA THR A 547 -25.56 16.09 1.03
C THR A 547 -26.00 16.30 2.48
N LEU A 548 -25.03 16.47 3.38
CA LEU A 548 -25.29 16.80 4.81
C LEU A 548 -25.73 18.26 4.99
N GLU A 549 -25.13 19.14 4.19
CA GLU A 549 -25.42 20.57 4.19
C GLU A 549 -25.89 20.99 2.79
N PRO A 550 -26.72 22.02 2.68
CA PRO A 550 -27.09 22.59 1.40
C PRO A 550 -25.84 23.09 0.66
N GLN A 551 -25.61 22.58 -0.57
CA GLN A 551 -24.44 22.97 -1.36
C GLN A 551 -24.82 23.79 -2.57
N THR A 552 -24.00 24.79 -2.91
CA THR A 552 -24.07 25.48 -4.19
C THR A 552 -23.37 24.58 -5.23
N THR A 553 -24.09 24.21 -6.29
CA THR A 553 -23.58 23.33 -7.36
C THR A 553 -23.48 24.07 -8.69
N GLN A 554 -22.58 23.65 -9.56
CA GLN A 554 -22.51 24.15 -10.94
C GLN A 554 -23.62 23.56 -11.84
N LYS A 555 -24.20 22.40 -11.44
CA LYS A 555 -25.32 21.78 -12.18
C LYS A 555 -26.63 22.50 -11.84
N LEU A 556 -27.53 22.57 -12.81
CA LEU A 556 -28.90 23.08 -12.62
C LEU A 556 -29.71 22.14 -11.75
N VAL A 557 -30.25 22.67 -10.67
CA VAL A 557 -31.11 21.94 -9.73
C VAL A 557 -32.56 21.99 -10.16
N GLU A 558 -33.25 20.86 -10.13
CA GLU A 558 -34.67 20.74 -10.40
C GLU A 558 -35.49 20.82 -9.10
N GLU A 559 -35.05 20.09 -8.06
CA GLU A 559 -35.76 20.03 -6.78
C GLU A 559 -34.80 19.56 -5.66
N THR A 560 -35.00 20.09 -4.46
CA THR A 560 -34.31 19.61 -3.25
C THR A 560 -35.34 19.34 -2.15
N ILE A 561 -35.17 18.20 -1.46
CA ILE A 561 -35.99 17.87 -0.27
C ILE A 561 -35.06 17.49 0.89
N THR A 562 -35.57 17.63 2.10
CA THR A 562 -34.87 17.16 3.32
C THR A 562 -35.48 15.83 3.77
N ALA A 563 -34.61 14.83 3.99
CA ALA A 563 -34.96 13.53 4.55
C ALA A 563 -34.05 13.19 5.72
N LYS A 564 -34.37 12.16 6.49
CA LYS A 564 -33.45 11.62 7.49
C LYS A 564 -32.52 10.56 6.87
N SER A 565 -31.32 10.50 7.36
CA SER A 565 -30.27 9.59 6.80
C SER A 565 -30.65 8.10 6.82
N LEU A 566 -31.45 7.66 7.81
CA LEU A 566 -31.88 6.26 7.96
C LEU A 566 -33.28 5.95 7.35
N ASP A 567 -33.94 6.95 6.72
CA ASP A 567 -35.23 6.75 6.08
C ASP A 567 -35.09 6.16 4.68
N ASP A 568 -36.23 5.69 4.13
CA ASP A 568 -36.36 5.29 2.74
C ASP A 568 -36.97 6.43 1.91
N ILE A 569 -36.48 6.58 0.69
CA ILE A 569 -37.02 7.47 -0.33
C ILE A 569 -37.54 6.65 -1.53
N VAL A 570 -38.57 7.11 -2.18
CA VAL A 570 -39.07 6.56 -3.43
C VAL A 570 -38.60 7.46 -4.57
N LEU A 571 -37.75 6.92 -5.45
CA LEU A 571 -37.34 7.55 -6.69
C LEU A 571 -38.39 7.23 -7.76
N ILE A 572 -38.91 8.23 -8.45
CA ILE A 572 -39.96 8.08 -9.48
C ILE A 572 -39.33 8.18 -10.85
N ALA A 573 -39.55 7.15 -11.66
CA ALA A 573 -39.03 7.05 -13.03
C ALA A 573 -40.04 7.65 -14.04
N GLU A 574 -39.57 8.01 -15.22
CA GLU A 574 -40.38 8.57 -16.31
C GLU A 574 -41.46 7.61 -16.84
N ASP A 575 -41.30 6.30 -16.61
CA ASP A 575 -42.29 5.27 -16.91
C ASP A 575 -43.40 5.15 -15.84
N GLY A 576 -43.35 6.00 -14.82
CA GLY A 576 -44.31 6.00 -13.72
C GLY A 576 -44.06 4.97 -12.62
N THR A 577 -42.92 4.24 -12.68
CA THR A 577 -42.50 3.28 -11.65
C THR A 577 -41.79 4.00 -10.49
N GLY A 578 -42.14 3.64 -9.29
CA GLY A 578 -41.46 4.08 -8.08
C GLY A 578 -40.50 3.00 -7.53
N TYR A 579 -39.28 3.40 -7.21
CA TYR A 579 -38.24 2.54 -6.66
C TYR A 579 -37.91 2.99 -5.23
N ARG A 580 -38.26 2.16 -4.24
CA ARG A 580 -37.89 2.41 -2.84
C ARG A 580 -36.41 2.17 -2.61
N THR A 581 -35.73 3.15 -2.07
CA THR A 581 -34.27 3.15 -1.91
C THR A 581 -33.92 3.76 -0.55
N PRO A 582 -33.09 3.12 0.30
CA PRO A 582 -32.61 3.78 1.51
C PRO A 582 -31.84 5.06 1.16
N VAL A 583 -32.11 6.13 1.91
CA VAL A 583 -31.45 7.43 1.73
C VAL A 583 -29.92 7.30 1.79
N MET A 584 -29.41 6.40 2.63
CA MET A 584 -27.98 6.10 2.75
C MET A 584 -27.35 5.50 1.49
N THR A 585 -28.15 4.92 0.59
CA THR A 585 -27.64 4.34 -0.67
C THR A 585 -27.30 5.42 -1.70
N LEU A 586 -27.90 6.61 -1.57
CA LEU A 586 -27.59 7.73 -2.44
C LEU A 586 -26.17 8.23 -2.15
N SER A 587 -25.37 8.41 -3.22
CA SER A 587 -24.01 8.94 -3.10
C SER A 587 -24.04 10.42 -2.67
N ASP A 588 -23.00 10.84 -1.98
CA ASP A 588 -22.76 12.24 -1.59
C ASP A 588 -21.64 12.90 -2.39
N ASP A 589 -20.91 12.13 -3.18
CA ASP A 589 -19.79 12.60 -4.02
C ASP A 589 -20.13 12.52 -5.52
N THR A 590 -20.90 11.51 -5.92
CA THR A 590 -21.20 11.25 -7.32
C THR A 590 -22.71 11.24 -7.55
N PRO A 591 -23.24 12.01 -8.52
CA PRO A 591 -24.67 11.98 -8.83
C PRO A 591 -25.13 10.57 -9.18
N TYR A 592 -26.20 10.15 -8.53
CA TYR A 592 -26.81 8.82 -8.59
C TYR A 592 -27.86 8.73 -9.68
N ASN A 593 -27.91 7.62 -10.41
CA ASN A 593 -28.94 7.28 -11.40
C ASN A 593 -29.44 5.84 -11.20
N PHE A 594 -30.39 5.39 -12.00
CA PHE A 594 -30.93 4.03 -11.89
C PHE A 594 -29.95 2.92 -12.33
N GLU A 595 -28.86 3.22 -13.05
CA GLU A 595 -27.80 2.24 -13.33
C GLU A 595 -27.12 1.77 -12.05
N ALA A 596 -26.97 2.68 -11.08
CA ALA A 596 -26.44 2.36 -9.75
C ALA A 596 -27.36 1.42 -8.94
N LEU A 597 -28.63 1.28 -9.29
CA LEU A 597 -29.55 0.26 -8.74
C LEU A 597 -29.42 -1.09 -9.46
N GLY A 598 -28.62 -1.18 -10.52
CA GLY A 598 -28.43 -2.39 -11.31
C GLY A 598 -29.62 -2.68 -12.24
N LEU A 599 -30.40 -1.68 -12.63
CA LEU A 599 -31.42 -1.83 -13.63
C LEU A 599 -30.79 -1.99 -15.02
N PRO A 600 -31.36 -2.85 -15.90
CA PRO A 600 -30.82 -3.05 -17.25
C PRO A 600 -30.99 -1.79 -18.11
N ALA A 601 -30.00 -1.50 -18.92
CA ALA A 601 -30.10 -0.40 -19.91
C ALA A 601 -31.07 -0.72 -21.06
N PRO A 602 -31.77 0.31 -21.61
CA PRO A 602 -31.73 1.72 -21.24
C PRO A 602 -32.50 1.99 -19.93
N THR A 603 -31.85 2.66 -18.97
CA THR A 603 -32.47 2.99 -17.70
C THR A 603 -33.36 4.22 -17.85
N PRO A 604 -34.57 4.23 -17.24
CA PRO A 604 -35.46 5.40 -17.30
C PRO A 604 -34.85 6.57 -16.51
N LYS A 605 -35.21 7.79 -16.86
CA LYS A 605 -34.79 8.99 -16.13
C LYS A 605 -35.49 9.11 -14.78
N ILE A 606 -34.81 9.58 -13.74
CA ILE A 606 -35.43 9.95 -12.46
C ILE A 606 -36.09 11.32 -12.62
N VAL A 607 -37.44 11.35 -12.53
CA VAL A 607 -38.23 12.57 -12.70
C VAL A 607 -38.79 13.15 -11.42
N GLY A 608 -38.64 12.44 -10.30
CA GLY A 608 -39.11 12.94 -9.01
C GLY A 608 -38.80 12.00 -7.87
N PHE A 609 -39.17 12.40 -6.67
CA PHE A 609 -39.09 11.60 -5.46
C PHE A 609 -40.27 11.82 -4.50
N ALA A 610 -40.45 10.85 -3.60
CA ALA A 610 -41.43 10.92 -2.52
C ALA A 610 -40.85 10.40 -1.22
N LEU A 611 -41.17 11.03 -0.09
CA LEU A 611 -40.85 10.54 1.25
C LEU A 611 -42.04 9.73 1.80
N GLU A 612 -41.73 8.56 2.35
CA GLU A 612 -42.78 7.72 2.98
C GLU A 612 -43.13 8.22 4.39
N LYS A 613 -42.15 8.77 5.09
CA LYS A 613 -42.31 9.31 6.46
C LYS A 613 -41.78 10.74 6.55
N PRO A 614 -42.48 11.72 5.98
CA PRO A 614 -42.02 13.11 6.04
C PRO A 614 -42.11 13.65 7.46
N ASP A 615 -41.10 14.43 7.88
CA ASP A 615 -41.17 15.16 9.18
C ASP A 615 -42.20 16.31 9.18
N THR A 616 -42.47 16.85 7.99
CA THR A 616 -43.48 17.88 7.79
C THR A 616 -44.75 17.30 7.16
N PRO A 617 -45.96 17.74 7.55
CA PRO A 617 -47.17 17.31 6.90
C PRO A 617 -47.09 17.46 5.39
N SER A 618 -47.48 16.42 4.64
CA SER A 618 -47.46 16.39 3.18
C SER A 618 -48.78 15.81 2.67
N THR A 619 -49.20 16.34 1.52
CA THR A 619 -50.40 15.81 0.79
C THR A 619 -49.98 14.67 -0.15
N GLY A 620 -48.71 14.56 -0.48
CA GLY A 620 -48.18 13.56 -1.41
C GLY A 620 -47.27 14.14 -2.47
N VAL A 621 -47.18 13.48 -3.63
CA VAL A 621 -46.37 13.92 -4.77
C VAL A 621 -47.28 14.25 -5.98
N MET A 622 -47.13 15.45 -6.53
CA MET A 622 -47.76 15.84 -7.80
C MET A 622 -47.01 15.15 -8.93
N ILE A 623 -47.74 14.45 -9.80
CA ILE A 623 -47.20 13.74 -10.99
C ILE A 623 -47.94 14.27 -12.20
N VAL A 624 -47.20 14.66 -13.25
CA VAL A 624 -47.72 15.21 -14.48
C VAL A 624 -47.17 14.44 -15.67
N THR A 625 -48.04 14.03 -16.60
CA THR A 625 -47.65 13.29 -17.79
C THR A 625 -47.50 14.18 -19.02
N ALA A 626 -46.75 13.69 -20.01
CA ALA A 626 -46.56 14.37 -21.29
C ALA A 626 -47.87 14.69 -22.00
N ASN A 627 -48.88 13.80 -21.93
CA ASN A 627 -50.20 13.97 -22.53
C ASN A 627 -51.17 14.86 -21.72
N GLY A 628 -50.65 15.55 -20.68
CA GLY A 628 -51.43 16.55 -19.94
C GLY A 628 -52.33 16.00 -18.85
N LYS A 629 -52.10 14.73 -18.40
CA LYS A 629 -52.76 14.22 -17.20
C LYS A 629 -52.00 14.70 -15.94
N ILE A 630 -52.73 14.86 -14.87
CA ILE A 630 -52.20 15.25 -13.56
C ILE A 630 -52.76 14.41 -12.44
N LYS A 631 -51.97 14.17 -11.43
CA LYS A 631 -52.34 13.45 -10.23
C LYS A 631 -51.58 13.98 -9.03
N ILE A 632 -52.16 13.97 -7.86
CA ILE A 632 -51.43 14.03 -6.57
C ILE A 632 -51.51 12.61 -5.98
N SER A 633 -50.38 11.92 -5.97
CA SER A 633 -50.29 10.56 -5.45
C SER A 633 -50.06 10.60 -3.95
N ARG A 634 -50.91 9.91 -3.17
CA ARG A 634 -50.60 9.67 -1.75
C ARG A 634 -49.37 8.76 -1.62
N THR A 635 -48.66 8.85 -0.51
CA THR A 635 -47.42 8.12 -0.23
C THR A 635 -47.68 6.79 0.52
N ASP A 636 -48.96 6.30 0.49
CA ASP A 636 -49.38 5.03 1.08
C ASP A 636 -48.97 3.82 0.18
N TYR A 637 -47.65 3.68 -0.06
CA TYR A 637 -47.10 2.63 -0.89
C TYR A 637 -47.00 1.28 -0.13
N VAL A 638 -47.12 0.17 -0.88
CA VAL A 638 -47.06 -1.16 -0.31
C VAL A 638 -45.68 -1.44 0.31
N ALA A 639 -45.59 -1.59 1.62
CA ALA A 639 -44.34 -1.73 2.37
C ALA A 639 -43.48 -2.97 1.97
N SER A 640 -44.10 -4.03 1.44
CA SER A 640 -43.41 -5.27 1.05
C SER A 640 -42.81 -5.24 -0.36
N ARG A 641 -42.89 -4.13 -1.09
CA ARG A 641 -42.38 -4.00 -2.46
C ARG A 641 -41.39 -2.85 -2.57
N ASN A 642 -40.27 -3.10 -3.23
CA ASN A 642 -39.30 -2.07 -3.55
C ASN A 642 -39.51 -1.41 -4.92
N GLU A 643 -40.37 -2.04 -5.75
CA GLU A 643 -40.78 -1.54 -7.08
C GLU A 643 -42.29 -1.61 -7.20
N PHE A 644 -42.91 -0.50 -7.57
CA PHE A 644 -44.39 -0.37 -7.66
C PHE A 644 -44.80 0.81 -8.55
N PRO A 645 -45.99 0.78 -9.18
CA PRO A 645 -46.48 1.91 -9.94
C PRO A 645 -46.83 3.08 -9.02
N THR A 646 -46.40 4.31 -9.37
CA THR A 646 -46.82 5.56 -8.72
C THR A 646 -47.99 6.23 -9.46
N ILE A 647 -48.14 5.94 -10.73
CA ILE A 647 -49.22 6.31 -11.64
C ILE A 647 -49.44 5.23 -12.67
N THR A 648 -50.64 5.00 -13.14
CA THR A 648 -50.91 4.17 -14.33
C THR A 648 -50.95 5.06 -15.56
N LEU A 649 -49.99 4.85 -16.48
CA LEU A 649 -49.86 5.62 -17.72
C LEU A 649 -50.69 5.01 -18.85
N ASP A 650 -51.17 5.86 -19.76
CA ASP A 650 -51.71 5.41 -21.06
C ASP A 650 -50.56 4.92 -21.97
N ASN A 651 -50.89 4.15 -23.00
CA ASN A 651 -49.87 3.62 -23.90
C ASN A 651 -49.07 4.74 -24.61
N GLY A 652 -47.77 4.75 -24.43
CA GLY A 652 -46.88 5.76 -25.01
C GLY A 652 -46.82 7.10 -24.25
N ASP A 653 -47.47 7.23 -23.09
CA ASP A 653 -47.34 8.43 -22.24
C ASP A 653 -46.19 8.26 -21.28
N ILE A 654 -45.57 9.34 -20.85
CA ILE A 654 -44.46 9.37 -19.86
C ILE A 654 -44.72 10.44 -18.82
N VAL A 655 -44.12 10.26 -17.64
CA VAL A 655 -44.08 11.28 -16.59
C VAL A 655 -43.01 12.31 -16.93
N VAL A 656 -43.39 13.58 -16.98
CA VAL A 656 -42.47 14.67 -17.32
C VAL A 656 -42.11 15.56 -16.14
N ALA A 657 -42.97 15.59 -15.12
CA ALA A 657 -42.68 16.37 -13.92
C ALA A 657 -43.31 15.73 -12.69
N CYS A 658 -42.51 15.70 -11.61
CA CYS A 658 -42.97 15.39 -10.27
C CYS A 658 -42.50 16.50 -9.30
N ARG A 659 -43.36 16.81 -8.31
CA ARG A 659 -43.05 17.77 -7.25
C ARG A 659 -43.58 17.28 -5.91
N TRP A 660 -42.75 17.35 -4.91
CA TRP A 660 -43.16 17.04 -3.54
C TRP A 660 -44.13 18.13 -3.01
N VAL A 661 -45.25 17.74 -2.45
CA VAL A 661 -46.32 18.67 -2.01
C VAL A 661 -46.32 18.74 -0.46
N THR A 662 -45.71 19.76 0.07
CA THR A 662 -45.64 20.03 1.52
C THR A 662 -46.96 20.69 1.97
N GLY A 663 -47.45 20.36 3.19
CA GLY A 663 -48.67 20.93 3.76
C GLY A 663 -49.96 20.57 3.03
N THR A 664 -51.01 21.42 3.16
CA THR A 664 -52.33 21.29 2.49
C THR A 664 -52.28 21.84 1.08
N LEU A 665 -53.39 21.63 0.34
CA LEU A 665 -53.53 22.16 -1.04
C LEU A 665 -54.14 23.57 -1.06
N ASP A 666 -54.65 24.02 0.08
CA ASP A 666 -55.21 25.35 0.19
C ASP A 666 -54.14 26.41 -0.07
N ASP A 667 -54.52 27.48 -0.71
CA ASP A 667 -53.61 28.56 -1.14
C ASP A 667 -52.53 28.18 -2.15
N LYS A 668 -52.53 26.95 -2.66
CA LYS A 668 -51.60 26.54 -3.71
C LYS A 668 -52.24 26.60 -5.10
N ARG A 669 -51.43 26.98 -6.05
CA ARG A 669 -51.77 26.91 -7.47
C ARG A 669 -50.82 25.96 -8.21
N ILE A 670 -51.36 25.28 -9.23
CA ILE A 670 -50.61 24.43 -10.11
C ILE A 670 -50.45 25.16 -11.44
N LEU A 671 -49.24 25.15 -11.98
CA LEU A 671 -48.92 25.68 -13.30
C LEU A 671 -48.44 24.53 -14.18
N LEU A 672 -49.02 24.40 -15.36
CA LEU A 672 -48.68 23.44 -16.40
C LEU A 672 -48.26 24.21 -17.65
N GLY A 673 -47.04 24.02 -18.13
CA GLY A 673 -46.55 24.64 -19.35
C GLY A 673 -46.33 23.58 -20.44
N SER A 674 -46.74 23.92 -21.69
CA SER A 674 -46.63 23.03 -22.83
C SER A 674 -45.62 23.49 -23.86
N THR A 675 -45.14 22.57 -24.70
CA THR A 675 -44.17 22.80 -25.79
C THR A 675 -44.61 23.82 -26.84
N ASP A 676 -45.89 24.15 -26.90
CA ASP A 676 -46.44 25.22 -27.75
C ASP A 676 -46.57 26.59 -27.00
N TYR A 677 -45.77 26.73 -25.89
CA TYR A 677 -45.68 27.95 -25.08
C TYR A 677 -47.03 28.38 -24.40
N ASN A 678 -48.00 27.49 -24.27
CA ASN A 678 -49.17 27.73 -23.48
C ASN A 678 -48.96 27.32 -22.03
N THR A 679 -49.43 28.12 -21.09
CA THR A 679 -49.38 27.82 -19.68
C THR A 679 -50.79 27.94 -19.06
N LEU A 680 -51.18 26.93 -18.31
CA LEU A 680 -52.38 26.89 -17.51
C LEU A 680 -52.11 26.99 -16.03
N ALA A 681 -52.73 27.94 -15.35
CA ALA A 681 -52.71 28.04 -13.88
C ALA A 681 -54.11 27.73 -13.33
N PHE A 682 -54.20 26.86 -12.33
CA PHE A 682 -55.48 26.56 -11.64
C PHE A 682 -55.24 26.25 -10.16
N ASP A 683 -56.32 26.20 -9.37
CA ASP A 683 -56.30 25.91 -7.96
C ASP A 683 -55.91 24.46 -7.69
N ALA A 684 -54.95 24.23 -6.76
CA ALA A 684 -54.44 22.87 -6.49
C ALA A 684 -55.53 21.96 -5.89
N THR A 685 -56.55 22.53 -5.21
CA THR A 685 -57.70 21.78 -4.64
C THR A 685 -58.55 21.09 -5.71
N GLU A 686 -58.43 21.52 -6.98
CA GLU A 686 -59.08 20.82 -8.10
C GLU A 686 -58.52 19.42 -8.40
N VAL A 687 -57.35 19.08 -7.83
CA VAL A 687 -56.71 17.76 -7.97
C VAL A 687 -56.76 17.03 -6.64
N ARG A 688 -57.77 16.17 -6.46
CA ARG A 688 -57.90 15.37 -5.23
C ARG A 688 -56.81 14.29 -5.13
N PRO A 689 -56.13 14.17 -3.95
CA PRO A 689 -55.16 13.11 -3.74
C PRO A 689 -55.75 11.71 -3.94
N SER A 690 -55.05 10.85 -4.70
CA SER A 690 -55.51 9.51 -5.07
C SER A 690 -54.42 8.45 -4.80
N GLY A 691 -54.80 7.17 -4.74
CA GLY A 691 -53.85 6.06 -4.50
C GLY A 691 -52.91 5.81 -5.68
N SER A 692 -51.80 5.08 -5.43
CA SER A 692 -50.70 4.86 -6.38
C SER A 692 -51.12 4.32 -7.75
N LYS A 693 -52.13 3.48 -7.82
CA LYS A 693 -52.63 2.84 -9.05
C LYS A 693 -53.55 3.72 -9.93
N ALA A 694 -53.93 4.92 -9.51
CA ALA A 694 -54.81 5.79 -10.29
C ALA A 694 -54.06 6.39 -11.49
N GLY A 695 -54.67 6.48 -12.66
CA GLY A 695 -54.10 6.99 -13.90
C GLY A 695 -54.08 8.51 -14.07
N GLY A 696 -54.46 9.27 -13.01
CA GLY A 696 -54.55 10.73 -13.09
C GLY A 696 -55.83 11.23 -13.77
N ILE A 697 -55.99 12.54 -13.83
CA ILE A 697 -57.15 13.25 -14.42
C ILE A 697 -56.65 14.28 -15.44
N ALA A 698 -57.53 14.76 -16.34
CA ALA A 698 -57.13 15.78 -17.31
C ALA A 698 -56.62 17.05 -16.60
N GLY A 699 -55.38 17.41 -16.75
CA GLY A 699 -54.73 18.61 -16.20
C GLY A 699 -54.83 19.79 -17.16
N MET A 700 -54.36 19.62 -18.40
CA MET A 700 -54.34 20.63 -19.44
C MET A 700 -54.78 20.02 -20.79
N LYS A 701 -55.58 20.77 -21.56
CA LYS A 701 -55.95 20.41 -22.95
C LYS A 701 -54.86 20.90 -23.90
N LEU A 702 -54.13 19.97 -24.51
CA LEU A 702 -53.03 20.25 -25.44
C LEU A 702 -53.51 20.39 -26.87
N LYS A 703 -52.79 21.15 -27.70
CA LYS A 703 -52.97 21.17 -29.14
C LYS A 703 -52.38 19.89 -29.79
N PRO A 704 -52.83 19.50 -30.98
CA PRO A 704 -52.18 18.37 -31.67
C PRO A 704 -50.66 18.54 -31.79
N GLY A 705 -49.91 17.51 -31.37
CA GLY A 705 -48.46 17.52 -31.39
C GLY A 705 -47.75 18.24 -30.24
N ALA A 706 -48.48 18.92 -29.36
CA ALA A 706 -47.89 19.53 -28.15
C ALA A 706 -47.93 18.56 -26.97
N THR A 707 -46.93 18.67 -26.10
CA THR A 707 -46.80 17.91 -24.84
C THR A 707 -46.54 18.85 -23.67
N ILE A 708 -46.74 18.39 -22.46
CA ILE A 708 -46.33 19.15 -21.26
C ILE A 708 -44.80 19.15 -21.24
N ALA A 709 -44.23 20.33 -20.99
CA ALA A 709 -42.79 20.57 -20.88
C ALA A 709 -42.33 20.83 -19.46
N ALA A 710 -43.17 21.50 -18.64
CA ALA A 710 -42.86 21.82 -17.27
C ALA A 710 -44.11 21.88 -16.39
N ALA A 711 -43.99 21.56 -15.13
CA ALA A 711 -45.04 21.68 -14.15
C ALA A 711 -44.46 22.03 -12.77
N THR A 712 -45.22 22.87 -12.03
CA THR A 712 -44.90 23.16 -10.61
C THR A 712 -46.18 23.34 -9.80
N ILE A 713 -46.02 23.22 -8.49
CA ILE A 713 -47.02 23.58 -7.50
C ILE A 713 -46.41 24.60 -6.53
N THR A 714 -47.00 25.74 -6.34
CA THR A 714 -46.42 26.81 -5.55
C THR A 714 -47.51 27.66 -4.84
N THR A 715 -47.14 28.18 -3.66
CA THR A 715 -47.84 29.25 -2.97
C THR A 715 -47.24 30.63 -3.26
N ASN A 716 -46.02 30.64 -3.82
CA ASN A 716 -45.24 31.86 -3.96
C ASN A 716 -45.68 32.67 -5.21
N PRO A 717 -46.15 33.92 -5.06
CA PRO A 717 -46.43 34.80 -6.20
C PRO A 717 -45.13 35.17 -6.97
N GLY A 718 -43.94 35.01 -6.38
CA GLY A 718 -42.64 35.28 -7.00
C GLY A 718 -42.13 34.24 -7.96
N ALA A 719 -42.79 33.09 -8.12
CA ALA A 719 -42.39 32.09 -9.09
C ALA A 719 -42.37 32.66 -10.51
N THR A 720 -41.38 32.23 -11.30
CA THR A 720 -41.15 32.71 -12.66
C THR A 720 -41.15 31.55 -13.64
N LEU A 721 -41.64 31.77 -14.83
CA LEU A 721 -41.63 30.85 -15.94
C LEU A 721 -40.55 31.26 -16.93
N VAL A 722 -39.70 30.33 -17.28
CA VAL A 722 -38.70 30.50 -18.35
C VAL A 722 -39.12 29.65 -19.55
N SER A 723 -39.05 30.21 -20.73
CA SER A 723 -39.25 29.48 -22.00
C SER A 723 -38.17 29.87 -22.99
N THR A 724 -37.60 28.90 -23.70
CA THR A 724 -36.51 29.08 -24.64
C THR A 724 -36.83 28.41 -26.01
N SER A 725 -36.29 28.98 -27.08
CA SER A 725 -36.46 28.48 -28.46
C SER A 725 -35.13 28.32 -29.20
N THR A 726 -35.15 27.57 -30.33
CA THR A 726 -33.97 27.23 -31.14
C THR A 726 -33.24 28.42 -31.76
N ASN A 727 -33.86 29.57 -31.90
CA ASN A 727 -33.24 30.81 -32.40
C ASN A 727 -32.70 31.71 -31.25
N ASN A 728 -32.28 31.08 -30.17
CA ASN A 728 -31.73 31.79 -29.02
C ASN A 728 -32.67 32.84 -28.43
N SER A 729 -34.00 32.58 -28.50
CA SER A 729 -34.99 33.44 -27.82
C SER A 729 -35.31 32.85 -26.45
N ALA A 730 -35.06 33.64 -25.39
CA ALA A 730 -35.41 33.25 -24.03
C ALA A 730 -36.35 34.30 -23.44
N LYS A 731 -37.30 33.85 -22.63
CA LYS A 731 -38.26 34.72 -21.98
C LYS A 731 -38.53 34.31 -20.56
N LEU A 732 -38.55 35.29 -19.66
CA LEU A 732 -39.02 35.15 -18.29
C LEU A 732 -40.37 35.83 -18.14
N THR A 733 -41.35 35.11 -17.56
CA THR A 733 -42.69 35.61 -17.28
C THR A 733 -43.04 35.35 -15.84
N ALA A 734 -43.55 36.34 -15.09
CA ALA A 734 -43.96 36.15 -13.72
C ALA A 734 -45.20 35.21 -13.66
N ALA A 735 -45.28 34.33 -12.67
CA ALA A 735 -46.40 33.43 -12.49
C ALA A 735 -47.71 34.20 -12.18
N THR A 736 -47.61 35.40 -11.61
CA THR A 736 -48.73 36.30 -11.38
C THR A 736 -49.41 36.81 -12.66
N ASP A 737 -48.70 36.85 -13.78
CA ASP A 737 -49.27 37.26 -15.07
C ASP A 737 -50.12 36.15 -15.71
N ILE A 738 -50.13 34.96 -15.14
CA ILE A 738 -50.94 33.83 -15.63
C ILE A 738 -52.28 33.82 -14.92
N PRO A 739 -53.40 34.06 -15.63
CA PRO A 739 -54.72 34.08 -15.00
C PRO A 739 -55.13 32.66 -14.55
N LEU A 740 -55.71 32.60 -13.34
CA LEU A 740 -56.33 31.39 -12.82
C LEU A 740 -57.52 30.99 -13.71
N LYS A 741 -57.52 29.74 -14.17
CA LYS A 741 -58.57 29.12 -14.95
C LYS A 741 -58.93 27.77 -14.38
N LYS A 742 -60.03 27.16 -14.85
CA LYS A 742 -60.37 25.81 -14.46
C LYS A 742 -59.38 24.80 -15.06
N ARG A 743 -59.09 23.75 -14.30
CA ARG A 743 -58.34 22.56 -14.75
C ARG A 743 -58.90 21.98 -16.04
N GLY A 744 -58.11 21.43 -16.93
CA GLY A 744 -58.51 20.88 -18.22
C GLY A 744 -58.68 21.93 -19.32
N GLY A 745 -58.37 23.22 -19.08
CA GLY A 745 -58.36 24.28 -20.11
C GLY A 745 -57.07 24.26 -20.96
N GLN A 746 -57.07 25.06 -22.06
CA GLN A 746 -55.90 25.20 -22.95
C GLN A 746 -54.79 26.11 -22.42
N GLY A 747 -55.03 26.84 -21.35
CA GLY A 747 -54.08 27.82 -20.85
C GLY A 747 -54.05 29.14 -21.65
N VAL A 748 -52.95 29.86 -21.49
CA VAL A 748 -52.64 31.11 -22.20
C VAL A 748 -51.24 31.09 -22.75
N ASN A 749 -51.03 31.71 -23.91
CA ASN A 749 -49.70 31.80 -24.49
C ASN A 749 -48.82 32.77 -23.68
N ILE A 750 -47.59 32.35 -23.34
CA ILE A 750 -46.62 33.13 -22.55
C ILE A 750 -45.44 33.63 -23.34
N HIS A 751 -45.21 33.09 -24.54
CA HIS A 751 -44.03 33.42 -25.35
C HIS A 751 -44.47 33.69 -26.78
N LYS A 752 -44.55 34.96 -27.17
CA LYS A 752 -44.74 35.31 -28.56
C LYS A 752 -43.43 35.03 -29.32
N GLN A 753 -43.49 34.06 -30.23
CA GLN A 753 -42.36 33.67 -31.04
C GLN A 753 -41.87 34.82 -31.96
N LEU A 754 -40.57 34.97 -32.07
CA LEU A 754 -39.90 35.84 -33.02
C LEU A 754 -40.00 35.21 -34.46
N LYS A 755 -39.92 36.05 -35.51
CA LYS A 755 -40.12 35.66 -36.93
C LYS A 755 -39.30 34.45 -37.44
N LYS A 756 -38.36 33.93 -36.69
CA LYS A 756 -37.51 32.77 -37.05
C LYS A 756 -37.45 31.70 -35.97
N ASP A 757 -38.25 31.81 -34.91
CA ASP A 757 -38.31 30.82 -33.87
C ASP A 757 -39.12 29.63 -34.37
N THR A 758 -38.49 28.48 -34.55
CA THR A 758 -39.12 27.32 -35.19
C THR A 758 -39.45 26.21 -34.23
N GLU A 759 -38.67 26.06 -33.14
CA GLU A 759 -38.78 24.92 -32.24
C GLU A 759 -38.65 25.32 -30.78
N PHE A 760 -39.35 24.60 -29.93
CA PHE A 760 -39.23 24.65 -28.49
C PHE A 760 -37.95 23.96 -28.05
N ILE A 761 -37.18 24.56 -27.10
CA ILE A 761 -36.03 23.93 -26.50
C ILE A 761 -36.33 23.50 -25.08
N ASN A 762 -36.76 24.45 -24.20
CA ASN A 762 -36.93 24.17 -22.78
C ASN A 762 -37.97 25.11 -22.18
N MET A 763 -38.60 24.63 -21.11
CA MET A 763 -39.44 25.44 -20.22
C MET A 763 -39.14 24.99 -18.79
N TYR A 764 -38.98 25.96 -17.91
CA TYR A 764 -38.78 25.72 -16.46
C TYR A 764 -39.71 26.66 -15.69
N ILE A 765 -40.24 26.18 -14.56
CA ILE A 765 -41.11 26.95 -13.68
C ILE A 765 -40.61 26.80 -12.26
N GLY A 766 -40.14 27.87 -11.63
CA GLY A 766 -39.53 27.82 -10.29
C GLY A 766 -39.16 29.18 -9.75
N GLU A 767 -38.46 29.19 -8.62
CA GLU A 767 -37.93 30.36 -7.95
C GLU A 767 -36.40 30.36 -8.09
N ASN A 768 -35.75 31.49 -7.95
CA ASN A 768 -34.28 31.65 -7.97
C ASN A 768 -33.67 30.98 -9.23
N ILE A 769 -34.18 31.30 -10.38
CA ILE A 769 -33.84 30.64 -11.64
C ILE A 769 -32.41 30.98 -12.07
N ALA A 770 -31.62 29.97 -12.38
CA ALA A 770 -30.34 30.06 -13.06
C ALA A 770 -30.42 29.58 -14.49
N HIS A 771 -29.56 30.05 -15.34
CA HIS A 771 -29.48 29.69 -16.74
C HIS A 771 -28.08 29.16 -17.08
N HIS A 772 -28.05 28.13 -17.90
CA HIS A 772 -26.83 27.62 -18.54
C HIS A 772 -27.02 27.58 -20.03
N THR A 773 -25.93 27.63 -20.77
CA THR A 773 -25.92 27.30 -22.20
C THR A 773 -26.25 25.82 -22.41
N THR A 774 -26.58 25.43 -23.62
CA THR A 774 -26.73 23.99 -23.95
C THR A 774 -25.42 23.20 -23.78
N SER A 775 -24.26 23.88 -23.71
CA SER A 775 -22.97 23.28 -23.39
C SER A 775 -22.65 23.18 -21.87
N GLY A 776 -23.55 23.68 -21.00
CA GLY A 776 -23.43 23.59 -19.54
C GLY A 776 -22.77 24.79 -18.87
N GLU A 777 -22.35 25.82 -19.60
CA GLU A 777 -21.74 27.02 -19.04
C GLU A 777 -22.78 27.99 -18.43
N PRO A 778 -22.52 28.61 -17.30
CA PRO A 778 -23.40 29.61 -16.70
C PRO A 778 -23.71 30.79 -17.65
N ALA A 779 -24.96 31.19 -17.69
CA ALA A 779 -25.40 32.29 -18.57
C ALA A 779 -26.24 33.32 -17.79
N ALA A 780 -26.25 34.58 -18.29
CA ALA A 780 -27.02 35.65 -17.71
C ALA A 780 -28.54 35.41 -17.89
N SER A 781 -29.32 35.71 -16.84
CA SER A 781 -30.77 35.63 -16.89
C SER A 781 -31.37 36.72 -17.78
N PRO A 782 -32.31 36.43 -18.72
CA PRO A 782 -33.08 37.43 -19.41
C PRO A 782 -33.92 38.28 -18.46
N ALA A 783 -34.34 39.50 -18.88
CA ALA A 783 -35.22 40.34 -18.08
C ALA A 783 -36.61 39.71 -18.02
N VAL A 784 -37.28 39.83 -16.88
CA VAL A 784 -38.72 39.47 -16.72
C VAL A 784 -39.54 40.39 -17.59
N THR A 785 -40.37 39.85 -18.44
CA THR A 785 -41.24 40.62 -19.36
C THR A 785 -42.68 40.16 -19.29
N PRO A 786 -43.64 41.08 -19.48
CA PRO A 786 -45.08 40.76 -19.47
C PRO A 786 -45.42 39.64 -20.44
N ARG A 787 -46.44 38.81 -20.13
CA ARG A 787 -46.91 37.66 -20.88
C ARG A 787 -47.07 37.90 -22.37
N ALA A 788 -47.61 39.07 -22.79
CA ALA A 788 -47.91 39.42 -24.20
C ALA A 788 -46.68 39.81 -25.02
N HIS A 789 -45.51 39.93 -24.42
CA HIS A 789 -44.28 40.33 -25.15
C HIS A 789 -43.55 39.16 -25.72
N SER A 790 -42.65 39.45 -26.71
CA SER A 790 -41.72 38.47 -27.28
C SER A 790 -40.57 38.15 -26.34
N GLY A 791 -39.90 37.05 -26.57
CA GLY A 791 -38.63 36.71 -25.86
C GLY A 791 -37.46 37.67 -26.25
N THR A 792 -36.44 37.68 -25.45
CA THR A 792 -35.16 38.38 -25.68
C THR A 792 -34.19 37.43 -26.39
N ARG A 793 -33.48 37.91 -27.42
CA ARG A 793 -32.39 37.14 -28.04
C ARG A 793 -31.21 36.98 -27.08
N THR A 794 -30.67 35.80 -26.99
CA THR A 794 -29.44 35.44 -26.28
C THR A 794 -28.39 34.99 -27.30
N GLU A 795 -27.12 35.01 -26.91
CA GLU A 795 -26.01 34.60 -27.79
C GLU A 795 -26.07 33.09 -28.10
N THR A 796 -26.50 32.31 -27.15
CA THR A 796 -26.64 30.84 -27.24
C THR A 796 -28.00 30.39 -26.68
N PRO A 797 -28.49 29.20 -27.08
CA PRO A 797 -29.67 28.61 -26.47
C PRO A 797 -29.46 28.38 -24.98
N LEU A 798 -30.48 28.68 -24.17
CA LEU A 798 -30.43 28.58 -22.71
C LEU A 798 -31.26 27.39 -22.18
N ILE A 799 -30.73 26.76 -21.14
CA ILE A 799 -31.45 25.80 -20.30
C ILE A 799 -31.59 26.44 -18.90
N ALA A 800 -32.74 26.26 -18.27
CA ALA A 800 -33.00 26.86 -16.97
C ALA A 800 -33.24 25.81 -15.88
N GLY A 801 -32.90 26.16 -14.66
CA GLY A 801 -33.11 25.39 -13.43
C GLY A 801 -32.89 26.30 -12.21
N THR A 802 -32.75 25.77 -11.04
CA THR A 802 -32.48 26.55 -9.81
C THR A 802 -30.97 26.52 -9.48
N LYS A 803 -30.39 27.67 -9.15
CA LYS A 803 -28.97 27.78 -8.82
C LYS A 803 -28.65 27.38 -7.38
N THR A 804 -29.59 27.54 -6.48
CA THR A 804 -29.35 27.35 -5.04
C THR A 804 -30.22 26.24 -4.50
N ILE A 805 -29.64 25.38 -3.69
CA ILE A 805 -30.36 24.42 -2.87
C ILE A 805 -31.02 25.24 -1.76
N THR A 806 -32.31 25.52 -1.86
CA THR A 806 -33.09 26.09 -0.75
C THR A 806 -33.71 24.93 0.02
N PRO A 807 -33.54 24.86 1.37
CA PRO A 807 -34.04 23.76 2.18
C PRO A 807 -35.55 23.57 2.06
#